data_3dbe3a15f20ea77f5777505f591a8fd3
#
_entry.id   3dbe3a15f20ea77f5777505f591a8fd3
#
_cell.length_a   1.000
_cell.length_b   1.000
_cell.length_c   1.000
_cell.angle_alpha   90.00
_cell.angle_beta   90.00
_cell.angle_gamma   90.00
#
_symmetry.space_group_name_H-M   'P 1'
#
loop_
_entity.id
_entity.type
_entity.pdbx_description
1 polymer ?
#
loop_
_entity_poly.entity_id
_entity_poly.type
_entity_poly.pdbx_seq_one_letter_code
_entity_poly.pdbx_strand_id
1 'polypeptide(L)'
;MTAAGRPALYSIPVHRAFADALVAGLIARHGDGALGLAQGLVLLPSNRALGAVQAAFVRAGGKGLLMPRLAVIGDADLDESVALALDAIDDEVEPIPPAIDALRRRLLLSELIERHTPPGEAPITGAAAFQLAEGLARVIDQLQYEEVAASALVDLDLGAFADHWRASLDRLRLLVDHWPAVLARTGAIDRADRRNRLLDRVTAAWRAAPPARFIVAAGITTAAPAVARLLRTVAGLESGMVVLPGLDTVMAEEEWDALGPAKPDPDHPARPLETHPQYHLKLLLDRIGASRAEVREWDAVSPFDGPEERARFLSLLFAPADFTAQWQTAGDQSAAVAGVSGAVFADDGQEAQGIALLMREAVETPGRTAALVTPDRALAERVAAALTRWGIVVDDSTGQPLSRTPPGALLLLLADLAATFDPVALIALLGHPLVRRGGARAVWLEQVRKLDLLLREPGLAPGWDGVTARIAAWSDSEKRREQALAADLAPWWDDAAAALGPALAAFAGPPAPPAALLNGLQAALGWLAGDAVWAGPAGRMLADLFDRWALARGEGPALVAPADFPAMLGQLLAEASVRPPYGGHPRLFIWGLIEARLQRADLMILGGLDEGRWPPAAQPDPWLAPGIRRLLGLPAADRQQGLAAHDFAGALAARRVVVTRAERSGGDPAVASRLWLRLAALAEGLPEPAPGGVPLKALAARLDVPPGDPRPAPRPRPAPPAADRPRRISVTAVDRLARDPYAFYASQMLGLSPLAPLSALPDPRWRGTRVHALFENWVRAGATREAFEAEQAAHAGEPARDGLAR
;
A
#
# COMPACT_ATOMS: atom_id res chain seq x y z
N MET A 1 -48.65 -2.02 -7.14
CA MET A 1 -48.84 -3.24 -7.96
C MET A 1 -47.74 -3.28 -8.99
N THR A 2 -46.73 -4.08 -8.77
CA THR A 2 -45.66 -4.37 -9.75
C THR A 2 -46.28 -5.26 -10.82
N ALA A 3 -46.13 -4.86 -12.10
CA ALA A 3 -46.53 -5.72 -13.22
C ALA A 3 -45.76 -7.06 -13.10
N ALA A 4 -46.48 -8.13 -12.89
CA ALA A 4 -45.92 -9.47 -12.74
C ALA A 4 -45.01 -9.78 -13.96
N GLY A 5 -43.72 -9.95 -13.76
CA GLY A 5 -42.78 -10.48 -14.74
C GLY A 5 -41.55 -9.67 -15.08
N ARG A 6 -41.37 -8.41 -14.64
CA ARG A 6 -40.14 -7.64 -14.93
C ARG A 6 -39.24 -7.56 -13.71
N PRO A 7 -37.92 -7.78 -13.88
CA PRO A 7 -36.95 -7.69 -12.77
C PRO A 7 -36.95 -6.27 -12.17
N ALA A 8 -36.86 -6.17 -10.84
CA ALA A 8 -36.84 -4.89 -10.13
C ALA A 8 -35.43 -4.30 -10.11
N LEU A 9 -35.01 -3.74 -11.24
CA LEU A 9 -33.72 -3.11 -11.44
C LEU A 9 -33.84 -1.59 -11.41
N TYR A 10 -33.01 -0.93 -10.65
CA TYR A 10 -32.92 0.52 -10.50
C TYR A 10 -31.49 1.02 -10.65
N SER A 11 -31.32 2.29 -11.00
CA SER A 11 -30.04 2.98 -10.91
C SER A 11 -30.21 4.32 -10.24
N ILE A 12 -29.26 4.65 -9.34
CA ILE A 12 -29.10 6.00 -8.79
C ILE A 12 -28.15 6.73 -9.75
N PRO A 13 -28.58 7.84 -10.39
CA PRO A 13 -27.73 8.62 -11.30
C PRO A 13 -26.42 9.06 -10.62
N VAL A 14 -25.34 9.17 -11.40
CA VAL A 14 -23.99 9.42 -10.89
C VAL A 14 -23.84 10.75 -10.11
N HIS A 15 -24.63 11.78 -10.46
CA HIS A 15 -24.62 13.09 -9.79
C HIS A 15 -25.32 13.07 -8.42
N ARG A 16 -26.08 12.03 -8.11
CA ARG A 16 -26.75 11.91 -6.81
C ARG A 16 -25.83 11.32 -5.74
N ALA A 17 -26.01 11.74 -4.51
CA ALA A 17 -25.31 11.16 -3.35
C ALA A 17 -25.89 9.78 -3.05
N PHE A 18 -25.23 8.72 -3.52
CA PHE A 18 -25.76 7.37 -3.57
C PHE A 18 -26.37 6.88 -2.24
N ALA A 19 -25.62 6.98 -1.14
CA ALA A 19 -26.08 6.47 0.15
C ALA A 19 -27.32 7.23 0.66
N ASP A 20 -27.33 8.55 0.50
CA ASP A 20 -28.45 9.41 0.92
C ASP A 20 -29.68 9.19 0.04
N ALA A 21 -29.53 9.11 -1.28
CA ALA A 21 -30.61 8.81 -2.20
C ALA A 21 -31.18 7.40 -1.97
N LEU A 22 -30.29 6.40 -1.73
CA LEU A 22 -30.71 5.04 -1.39
C LEU A 22 -31.59 5.04 -0.14
N VAL A 23 -31.12 5.67 0.94
CA VAL A 23 -31.82 5.72 2.23
C VAL A 23 -33.15 6.47 2.11
N ALA A 24 -33.17 7.64 1.43
CA ALA A 24 -34.40 8.40 1.20
C ALA A 24 -35.45 7.56 0.47
N GLY A 25 -35.04 6.85 -0.58
CA GLY A 25 -35.95 5.97 -1.31
C GLY A 25 -36.38 4.72 -0.54
N LEU A 26 -35.54 4.18 0.35
CA LEU A 26 -35.92 3.07 1.25
C LEU A 26 -36.95 3.53 2.28
N ILE A 27 -36.75 4.70 2.89
CA ILE A 27 -37.71 5.29 3.84
C ILE A 27 -39.06 5.55 3.14
N ALA A 28 -39.04 6.11 1.93
CA ALA A 28 -40.27 6.37 1.19
C ALA A 28 -41.05 5.10 0.83
N ARG A 29 -40.37 3.98 0.59
CA ARG A 29 -41.01 2.71 0.20
C ARG A 29 -41.42 1.80 1.36
N HIS A 30 -40.64 1.84 2.46
CA HIS A 30 -40.73 0.87 3.55
C HIS A 30 -40.76 1.52 4.94
N GLY A 31 -40.86 2.86 4.99
CA GLY A 31 -40.90 3.62 6.24
C GLY A 31 -42.21 3.56 7.00
N ASP A 32 -43.26 3.00 6.43
CA ASP A 32 -44.58 2.91 7.01
C ASP A 32 -44.58 1.91 8.19
N GLY A 33 -44.98 2.39 9.36
CA GLY A 33 -45.05 1.60 10.57
C GLY A 33 -43.73 1.52 11.37
N ALA A 34 -43.80 1.19 12.66
CA ALA A 34 -42.66 1.23 13.58
C ALA A 34 -41.54 0.22 13.25
N LEU A 35 -41.83 -0.85 12.52
CA LEU A 35 -40.91 -1.93 12.20
C LEU A 35 -40.69 -2.11 10.69
N GLY A 36 -41.28 -1.25 9.83
CA GLY A 36 -41.25 -1.42 8.40
C GLY A 36 -39.86 -1.59 7.80
N LEU A 37 -38.96 -0.66 8.10
CA LEU A 37 -37.56 -0.75 7.67
C LEU A 37 -36.78 -1.89 8.33
N ALA A 38 -37.02 -2.15 9.62
CA ALA A 38 -36.28 -3.15 10.40
C ALA A 38 -36.50 -4.59 9.90
N GLN A 39 -37.56 -4.83 9.14
CA GLN A 39 -37.83 -6.13 8.52
C GLN A 39 -36.99 -6.37 7.26
N GLY A 40 -36.29 -5.36 6.75
CA GLY A 40 -35.52 -5.46 5.51
C GLY A 40 -34.10 -5.95 5.68
N LEU A 41 -33.54 -6.35 4.53
CA LEU A 41 -32.12 -6.67 4.36
C LEU A 41 -31.53 -5.86 3.22
N VAL A 42 -30.43 -5.15 3.47
CA VAL A 42 -29.69 -4.42 2.43
C VAL A 42 -28.32 -5.06 2.24
N LEU A 43 -28.06 -5.55 1.04
CA LEU A 43 -26.78 -6.12 0.62
C LEU A 43 -25.91 -5.03 0.01
N LEU A 44 -24.70 -4.88 0.51
CA LEU A 44 -23.77 -3.82 0.16
C LEU A 44 -22.41 -4.40 -0.31
N PRO A 45 -21.62 -3.66 -1.11
CA PRO A 45 -20.38 -4.18 -1.66
C PRO A 45 -19.22 -4.24 -0.66
N SER A 46 -19.22 -3.42 0.39
CA SER A 46 -18.10 -3.31 1.33
C SER A 46 -18.53 -2.76 2.69
N ASN A 47 -17.71 -2.96 3.71
CA ASN A 47 -17.89 -2.38 5.05
C ASN A 47 -17.90 -0.83 5.02
N ARG A 48 -17.24 -0.20 4.06
CA ARG A 48 -17.28 1.26 3.86
C ARG A 48 -18.64 1.72 3.35
N ALA A 49 -19.19 1.03 2.37
CA ALA A 49 -20.54 1.29 1.87
C ALA A 49 -21.57 1.11 3.01
N LEU A 50 -21.37 0.09 3.85
CA LEU A 50 -22.19 -0.13 5.03
C LEU A 50 -22.14 1.08 5.98
N GLY A 51 -20.94 1.57 6.30
CA GLY A 51 -20.77 2.77 7.13
C GLY A 51 -21.41 4.03 6.51
N ALA A 52 -21.30 4.21 5.19
CA ALA A 52 -21.93 5.33 4.48
C ALA A 52 -23.46 5.28 4.56
N VAL A 53 -24.05 4.10 4.36
CA VAL A 53 -25.49 3.88 4.44
C VAL A 53 -25.98 4.06 5.89
N GLN A 54 -25.23 3.56 6.88
CA GLN A 54 -25.54 3.83 8.29
C GLN A 54 -25.53 5.33 8.61
N ALA A 55 -24.49 6.05 8.18
CA ALA A 55 -24.42 7.50 8.37
C ALA A 55 -25.55 8.25 7.67
N ALA A 56 -26.00 7.79 6.49
CA ALA A 56 -27.15 8.34 5.80
C ALA A 56 -28.46 8.09 6.56
N PHE A 57 -28.64 6.90 7.13
CA PHE A 57 -29.80 6.64 8.01
C PHE A 57 -29.78 7.53 9.26
N VAL A 58 -28.62 7.77 9.88
CA VAL A 58 -28.48 8.68 11.01
C VAL A 58 -28.87 10.11 10.62
N ARG A 59 -28.44 10.59 9.44
CA ARG A 59 -28.84 11.94 8.95
C ARG A 59 -30.33 12.04 8.68
N ALA A 60 -30.92 11.00 8.11
CA ALA A 60 -32.35 10.98 7.77
C ALA A 60 -33.27 10.73 8.98
N GLY A 61 -32.78 10.01 9.99
CA GLY A 61 -33.60 9.45 11.06
C GLY A 61 -34.04 10.41 12.18
N GLY A 62 -33.55 11.65 12.26
CA GLY A 62 -33.93 12.75 13.16
C GLY A 62 -34.25 12.42 14.62
N LYS A 63 -35.27 11.62 14.88
CA LYS A 63 -35.76 11.26 16.24
C LYS A 63 -35.59 9.79 16.63
N GLY A 64 -34.83 9.05 15.84
CA GLY A 64 -34.64 7.60 16.00
C GLY A 64 -35.35 6.80 14.89
N LEU A 65 -34.62 5.87 14.29
CA LEU A 65 -35.08 5.00 13.23
C LEU A 65 -34.49 3.60 13.42
N LEU A 66 -35.33 2.59 13.34
CA LEU A 66 -34.86 1.21 13.29
C LEU A 66 -34.43 0.87 11.87
N MET A 67 -33.11 0.71 11.69
CA MET A 67 -32.53 0.42 10.37
C MET A 67 -32.80 -1.03 9.91
N PRO A 68 -32.81 -1.29 8.60
CA PRO A 68 -32.76 -2.66 8.08
C PRO A 68 -31.44 -3.34 8.47
N ARG A 69 -31.42 -4.67 8.42
CA ARG A 69 -30.16 -5.42 8.51
C ARG A 69 -29.28 -5.05 7.32
N LEU A 70 -28.01 -4.78 7.58
CA LEU A 70 -27.03 -4.48 6.55
C LEU A 70 -26.03 -5.64 6.47
N ALA A 71 -25.75 -6.15 5.29
CA ALA A 71 -24.80 -7.23 5.06
C ALA A 71 -23.89 -6.89 3.87
N VAL A 72 -22.60 -7.27 4.00
CA VAL A 72 -21.60 -7.06 2.96
C VAL A 72 -21.44 -8.35 2.16
N ILE A 73 -21.58 -8.29 0.83
CA ILE A 73 -21.43 -9.45 -0.05
C ILE A 73 -20.30 -9.31 -1.08
N GLY A 74 -19.72 -8.11 -1.19
CA GLY A 74 -18.66 -7.81 -2.15
C GLY A 74 -17.25 -8.16 -1.67
N ASP A 75 -17.05 -8.28 -0.36
CA ASP A 75 -15.76 -8.60 0.22
C ASP A 75 -15.37 -10.08 -0.01
N ALA A 76 -14.09 -10.33 -0.20
CA ALA A 76 -13.57 -11.69 -0.29
C ALA A 76 -13.74 -12.46 1.03
N ASP A 77 -13.85 -11.73 2.15
CA ASP A 77 -14.06 -12.26 3.50
C ASP A 77 -15.55 -12.42 3.84
N LEU A 78 -16.31 -13.09 2.97
CA LEU A 78 -17.63 -13.60 3.34
C LEU A 78 -17.43 -14.66 4.43
N ASP A 79 -17.59 -14.24 5.67
CA ASP A 79 -17.51 -15.12 6.83
C ASP A 79 -18.88 -15.72 7.20
N GLU A 80 -18.88 -16.59 8.19
CA GLU A 80 -20.11 -17.20 8.71
C GLU A 80 -21.13 -16.17 9.22
N SER A 81 -20.66 -15.00 9.69
CA SER A 81 -21.56 -13.95 10.17
C SER A 81 -22.46 -13.40 9.06
N VAL A 82 -21.94 -13.32 7.83
CA VAL A 82 -22.74 -12.94 6.65
C VAL A 82 -23.69 -14.07 6.24
N ALA A 83 -23.23 -15.33 6.28
CA ALA A 83 -24.09 -16.48 6.00
C ALA A 83 -25.26 -16.58 7.02
N LEU A 84 -24.99 -16.32 8.30
CA LEU A 84 -26.01 -16.17 9.34
C LEU A 84 -26.94 -14.98 9.10
N ALA A 85 -26.38 -13.83 8.67
CA ALA A 85 -27.16 -12.65 8.33
C ALA A 85 -28.09 -12.87 7.14
N LEU A 86 -27.72 -13.79 6.24
CA LEU A 86 -28.50 -14.16 5.07
C LEU A 86 -29.54 -15.25 5.34
N ASP A 87 -29.60 -15.77 6.59
CA ASP A 87 -30.46 -16.90 7.01
C ASP A 87 -30.30 -18.15 6.11
N ALA A 88 -29.10 -18.38 5.63
CA ALA A 88 -28.79 -19.43 4.65
C ALA A 88 -28.19 -20.69 5.32
N ILE A 89 -28.19 -20.76 6.64
CA ILE A 89 -27.73 -21.93 7.39
C ILE A 89 -28.95 -22.83 7.63
N ASP A 90 -28.96 -23.92 6.91
CA ASP A 90 -29.84 -25.06 7.17
C ASP A 90 -28.96 -26.13 7.83
N ASP A 91 -29.32 -26.57 9.03
CA ASP A 91 -28.58 -27.57 9.80
C ASP A 91 -28.54 -28.94 9.10
N GLU A 92 -29.40 -29.18 8.10
CA GLU A 92 -29.44 -30.41 7.31
C GLU A 92 -28.47 -30.41 6.10
N VAL A 93 -27.83 -29.26 5.79
CA VAL A 93 -26.93 -29.12 4.62
C VAL A 93 -25.47 -29.26 5.06
N GLU A 94 -24.70 -30.06 4.33
CA GLU A 94 -23.26 -30.24 4.56
C GLU A 94 -22.54 -28.87 4.72
N PRO A 95 -21.76 -28.66 5.80
CA PRO A 95 -21.07 -27.40 6.03
C PRO A 95 -20.04 -27.09 4.93
N ILE A 96 -19.97 -25.86 4.49
CA ILE A 96 -18.91 -25.40 3.55
C ILE A 96 -17.59 -25.35 4.32
N PRO A 97 -16.53 -26.01 3.84
CA PRO A 97 -15.23 -25.99 4.52
C PRO A 97 -14.73 -24.56 4.75
N PRO A 98 -13.93 -24.33 5.80
CA PRO A 98 -13.38 -23.01 6.09
C PRO A 98 -12.42 -22.57 4.97
N ALA A 99 -12.28 -21.24 4.83
CA ALA A 99 -11.26 -20.68 3.94
C ALA A 99 -9.86 -20.89 4.53
N ILE A 100 -8.91 -21.26 3.68
CA ILE A 100 -7.52 -21.36 4.07
C ILE A 100 -6.98 -19.96 4.50
N ASP A 101 -6.19 -19.92 5.58
CA ASP A 101 -5.50 -18.68 5.98
C ASP A 101 -4.57 -18.18 4.87
N ALA A 102 -4.51 -16.85 4.67
CA ALA A 102 -3.77 -16.24 3.56
C ALA A 102 -2.26 -16.52 3.63
N LEU A 103 -1.66 -16.45 4.83
CA LEU A 103 -0.23 -16.75 5.03
C LEU A 103 0.04 -18.23 4.78
N ARG A 104 -0.78 -19.10 5.35
CA ARG A 104 -0.71 -20.56 5.16
C ARG A 104 -0.81 -20.94 3.68
N ARG A 105 -1.79 -20.35 2.96
CA ARG A 105 -1.96 -20.52 1.51
C ARG A 105 -0.70 -20.17 0.75
N ARG A 106 -0.11 -19.01 1.05
CA ARG A 106 1.10 -18.52 0.37
C ARG A 106 2.31 -19.41 0.64
N LEU A 107 2.47 -19.89 1.87
CA LEU A 107 3.52 -20.84 2.23
C LEU A 107 3.38 -22.15 1.45
N LEU A 108 2.18 -22.72 1.40
CA LEU A 108 1.92 -23.96 0.66
C LEU A 108 2.08 -23.81 -0.86
N LEU A 109 1.66 -22.67 -1.43
CA LEU A 109 1.89 -22.38 -2.86
C LEU A 109 3.39 -22.17 -3.16
N SER A 110 4.12 -21.53 -2.26
CA SER A 110 5.59 -21.39 -2.38
C SER A 110 6.27 -22.76 -2.39
N GLU A 111 5.91 -23.64 -1.46
CA GLU A 111 6.40 -25.03 -1.42
C GLU A 111 6.04 -25.81 -2.69
N LEU A 112 4.83 -25.63 -3.21
CA LEU A 112 4.39 -26.26 -4.46
C LEU A 112 5.24 -25.79 -5.66
N ILE A 113 5.54 -24.48 -5.75
CA ILE A 113 6.42 -23.92 -6.78
C ILE A 113 7.82 -24.51 -6.70
N GLU A 114 8.39 -24.61 -5.49
CA GLU A 114 9.73 -25.17 -5.29
C GLU A 114 9.83 -26.64 -5.71
N ARG A 115 8.79 -27.42 -5.42
CA ARG A 115 8.74 -28.87 -5.73
C ARG A 115 8.53 -29.17 -7.20
N HIS A 116 7.91 -28.27 -7.94
CA HIS A 116 7.50 -28.52 -9.32
C HIS A 116 8.26 -27.62 -10.31
N THR A 117 9.57 -27.81 -10.38
CA THR A 117 10.41 -27.19 -11.42
C THR A 117 10.33 -28.00 -12.71
N PRO A 118 9.97 -27.40 -13.85
CA PRO A 118 9.97 -28.09 -15.14
C PRO A 118 11.37 -28.61 -15.49
N PRO A 119 11.48 -29.76 -16.20
CA PRO A 119 12.76 -30.30 -16.66
C PRO A 119 13.54 -29.25 -17.49
N GLY A 120 14.81 -29.05 -17.13
CA GLY A 120 15.70 -28.12 -17.85
C GLY A 120 15.66 -26.67 -17.35
N GLU A 121 14.81 -26.33 -16.37
CA GLU A 121 14.78 -25.01 -15.75
C GLU A 121 15.52 -25.00 -14.40
N ALA A 122 16.03 -23.81 -14.02
CA ALA A 122 16.59 -23.63 -12.70
C ALA A 122 15.50 -23.67 -11.62
N PRO A 123 15.73 -24.30 -10.46
CA PRO A 123 14.75 -24.30 -9.38
C PRO A 123 14.50 -22.87 -8.86
N ILE A 124 13.23 -22.54 -8.69
CA ILE A 124 12.80 -21.30 -8.07
C ILE A 124 12.62 -21.55 -6.58
N THR A 125 13.42 -20.92 -5.74
CA THR A 125 13.44 -21.16 -4.30
C THR A 125 13.38 -19.87 -3.49
N GLY A 126 13.11 -19.98 -2.19
CA GLY A 126 13.20 -18.88 -1.24
C GLY A 126 12.26 -17.71 -1.53
N ALA A 127 12.78 -16.49 -1.50
CA ALA A 127 12.00 -15.27 -1.69
C ALA A 127 11.33 -15.19 -3.08
N ALA A 128 11.97 -15.72 -4.11
CA ALA A 128 11.42 -15.72 -5.47
C ALA A 128 10.20 -16.66 -5.58
N ALA A 129 10.26 -17.86 -5.00
CA ALA A 129 9.13 -18.78 -4.93
C ALA A 129 7.97 -18.15 -4.13
N PHE A 130 8.29 -17.50 -3.03
CA PHE A 130 7.32 -16.82 -2.16
C PHE A 130 6.63 -15.63 -2.86
N GLN A 131 7.36 -14.87 -3.67
CA GLN A 131 6.80 -13.79 -4.49
C GLN A 131 5.90 -14.31 -5.60
N LEU A 132 6.33 -15.37 -6.30
CA LEU A 132 5.52 -16.01 -7.35
C LEU A 132 4.26 -16.66 -6.80
N ALA A 133 4.31 -17.18 -5.57
CA ALA A 133 3.15 -17.76 -4.89
C ALA A 133 1.99 -16.75 -4.74
N GLU A 134 2.29 -15.48 -4.50
CA GLU A 134 1.28 -14.41 -4.46
C GLU A 134 0.64 -14.17 -5.84
N GLY A 135 1.45 -14.16 -6.90
CA GLY A 135 0.95 -14.08 -8.27
C GLY A 135 0.06 -15.28 -8.63
N LEU A 136 0.49 -16.49 -8.26
CA LEU A 136 -0.27 -17.73 -8.47
C LEU A 136 -1.60 -17.72 -7.70
N ALA A 137 -1.58 -17.29 -6.43
CA ALA A 137 -2.79 -17.16 -5.62
C ALA A 137 -3.82 -16.25 -6.30
N ARG A 138 -3.38 -15.09 -6.86
CA ARG A 138 -4.25 -14.17 -7.61
C ARG A 138 -4.82 -14.79 -8.88
N VAL A 139 -4.04 -15.58 -9.61
CA VAL A 139 -4.54 -16.28 -10.81
C VAL A 139 -5.58 -17.31 -10.42
N ILE A 140 -5.34 -18.15 -9.39
CA ILE A 140 -6.30 -19.12 -8.88
C ILE A 140 -7.59 -18.41 -8.45
N ASP A 141 -7.50 -17.31 -7.70
CA ASP A 141 -8.67 -16.54 -7.30
C ASP A 141 -9.46 -16.01 -8.49
N GLN A 142 -8.78 -15.51 -9.52
CA GLN A 142 -9.46 -15.04 -10.74
C GLN A 142 -10.14 -16.15 -11.52
N LEU A 143 -9.51 -17.32 -11.66
CA LEU A 143 -10.14 -18.50 -12.27
C LEU A 143 -11.42 -18.87 -11.51
N GLN A 144 -11.37 -18.89 -10.18
CA GLN A 144 -12.50 -19.22 -9.34
C GLN A 144 -13.59 -18.13 -9.36
N TYR A 145 -13.22 -16.82 -9.28
CA TYR A 145 -14.20 -15.73 -9.37
C TYR A 145 -14.94 -15.67 -10.70
N GLU A 146 -14.25 -15.98 -11.80
CA GLU A 146 -14.84 -16.01 -13.13
C GLU A 146 -15.41 -17.40 -13.49
N GLU A 147 -15.32 -18.36 -12.57
CA GLU A 147 -15.78 -19.76 -12.73
C GLU A 147 -15.18 -20.45 -13.95
N VAL A 148 -13.91 -20.14 -14.24
CA VAL A 148 -13.16 -20.78 -15.32
C VAL A 148 -12.57 -22.07 -14.77
N ALA A 149 -12.96 -23.22 -15.37
CA ALA A 149 -12.45 -24.53 -14.95
C ALA A 149 -10.94 -24.65 -15.25
N ALA A 150 -10.20 -25.35 -14.39
CA ALA A 150 -8.77 -25.64 -14.60
C ALA A 150 -8.52 -26.37 -15.95
N SER A 151 -9.45 -27.22 -16.39
CA SER A 151 -9.40 -27.88 -17.70
C SER A 151 -9.33 -26.93 -18.89
N ALA A 152 -9.91 -25.72 -18.79
CA ALA A 152 -9.82 -24.73 -19.85
C ALA A 152 -8.39 -24.27 -20.14
N LEU A 153 -7.47 -24.40 -19.16
CA LEU A 153 -6.04 -24.16 -19.39
C LEU A 153 -5.41 -25.23 -20.31
N VAL A 154 -5.93 -26.45 -20.31
CA VAL A 154 -5.41 -27.57 -21.11
C VAL A 154 -5.82 -27.43 -22.56
N ASP A 155 -7.04 -26.95 -22.81
CA ASP A 155 -7.66 -26.90 -24.13
C ASP A 155 -7.21 -25.69 -24.98
N LEU A 156 -6.31 -24.84 -24.45
CA LEU A 156 -5.85 -23.66 -25.16
C LEU A 156 -4.94 -23.99 -26.34
N ASP A 157 -5.29 -23.48 -27.52
CA ASP A 157 -4.39 -23.48 -28.69
C ASP A 157 -3.34 -22.38 -28.53
N LEU A 158 -2.09 -22.78 -28.32
CA LEU A 158 -0.94 -21.87 -28.11
C LEU A 158 -0.11 -21.63 -29.38
N GLY A 159 -0.60 -22.04 -30.57
CA GLY A 159 0.18 -22.00 -31.81
C GLY A 159 0.87 -20.67 -32.12
N ALA A 160 0.28 -19.53 -31.73
CA ALA A 160 0.78 -18.18 -31.98
C ALA A 160 1.60 -17.57 -30.83
N PHE A 161 1.79 -18.24 -29.69
CA PHE A 161 2.48 -17.70 -28.52
C PHE A 161 3.97 -18.08 -28.53
N ALA A 162 4.80 -17.17 -27.95
CA ALA A 162 6.22 -17.40 -27.78
C ALA A 162 6.49 -18.55 -26.75
N ASP A 163 7.62 -19.22 -26.89
CA ASP A 163 7.97 -20.43 -26.14
C ASP A 163 7.98 -20.21 -24.62
N HIS A 164 8.43 -19.03 -24.15
CA HIS A 164 8.41 -18.70 -22.73
C HIS A 164 6.99 -18.66 -22.12
N TRP A 165 5.97 -18.26 -22.91
CA TRP A 165 4.58 -18.29 -22.45
C TRP A 165 4.02 -19.71 -22.40
N ARG A 166 4.46 -20.60 -23.31
CA ARG A 166 4.12 -22.03 -23.25
C ARG A 166 4.69 -22.65 -21.97
N ALA A 167 5.97 -22.41 -21.67
CA ALA A 167 6.60 -22.90 -20.45
C ALA A 167 5.91 -22.38 -19.18
N SER A 168 5.54 -21.08 -19.14
CA SER A 168 4.79 -20.49 -18.03
C SER A 168 3.41 -21.14 -17.87
N LEU A 169 2.71 -21.41 -18.97
CA LEU A 169 1.39 -22.05 -18.93
C LEU A 169 1.50 -23.52 -18.51
N ASP A 170 2.50 -24.27 -18.97
CA ASP A 170 2.70 -25.67 -18.58
C ASP A 170 3.02 -25.76 -17.07
N ARG A 171 3.82 -24.83 -16.54
CA ARG A 171 4.04 -24.70 -15.10
C ARG A 171 2.73 -24.36 -14.36
N LEU A 172 1.93 -23.41 -14.87
CA LEU A 172 0.65 -23.05 -14.26
C LEU A 172 -0.31 -24.23 -14.23
N ARG A 173 -0.44 -24.98 -15.34
CA ARG A 173 -1.25 -26.19 -15.43
C ARG A 173 -0.88 -27.19 -14.33
N LEU A 174 0.41 -27.51 -14.24
CA LEU A 174 0.93 -28.44 -13.24
C LEU A 174 0.58 -28.00 -11.81
N LEU A 175 0.76 -26.71 -11.50
CA LEU A 175 0.48 -26.16 -10.18
C LEU A 175 -1.01 -26.16 -9.86
N VAL A 176 -1.86 -25.77 -10.82
CA VAL A 176 -3.32 -25.75 -10.67
C VAL A 176 -3.89 -27.16 -10.50
N ASP A 177 -3.32 -28.15 -11.18
CA ASP A 177 -3.74 -29.56 -11.06
C ASP A 177 -3.38 -30.16 -9.70
N HIS A 178 -2.25 -29.76 -9.09
CA HIS A 178 -1.83 -30.29 -7.79
C HIS A 178 -2.46 -29.54 -6.61
N TRP A 179 -2.91 -28.30 -6.80
CA TRP A 179 -3.41 -27.46 -5.72
C TRP A 179 -4.63 -28.06 -4.98
N PRO A 180 -5.64 -28.65 -5.66
CA PRO A 180 -6.77 -29.26 -4.95
C PRO A 180 -6.37 -30.38 -4.00
N ALA A 181 -5.36 -31.18 -4.34
CA ALA A 181 -4.86 -32.22 -3.46
C ALA A 181 -4.14 -31.67 -2.23
N VAL A 182 -3.48 -30.51 -2.37
CA VAL A 182 -2.89 -29.77 -1.24
C VAL A 182 -3.99 -29.27 -0.31
N LEU A 183 -5.02 -28.60 -0.83
CA LEU A 183 -6.15 -28.11 -0.05
C LEU A 183 -6.90 -29.23 0.69
N ALA A 184 -7.14 -30.35 0.02
CA ALA A 184 -7.82 -31.50 0.64
C ALA A 184 -7.12 -32.01 1.91
N ARG A 185 -5.77 -31.99 1.95
CA ARG A 185 -5.01 -32.35 3.14
C ARG A 185 -5.18 -31.36 4.30
N THR A 186 -5.51 -30.10 4.01
CA THR A 186 -5.69 -29.06 5.03
C THR A 186 -7.10 -29.04 5.59
N GLY A 187 -8.07 -29.70 4.96
CA GLY A 187 -9.48 -29.59 5.29
C GLY A 187 -10.11 -28.21 5.01
N ALA A 188 -9.46 -27.40 4.17
CA ALA A 188 -9.87 -26.06 3.82
C ALA A 188 -10.05 -25.92 2.30
N ILE A 189 -10.68 -24.81 1.88
CA ILE A 189 -10.83 -24.41 0.49
C ILE A 189 -10.34 -22.99 0.28
N ASP A 190 -10.14 -22.59 -1.00
CA ASP A 190 -9.81 -21.21 -1.31
C ASP A 190 -10.94 -20.26 -0.93
N ARG A 191 -10.56 -19.03 -0.60
CA ARG A 191 -11.50 -17.96 -0.21
C ARG A 191 -12.51 -17.64 -1.30
N ALA A 192 -12.05 -17.58 -2.56
CA ALA A 192 -12.89 -17.32 -3.72
C ALA A 192 -13.91 -18.45 -3.96
N ASP A 193 -13.48 -19.70 -3.85
CA ASP A 193 -14.36 -20.89 -3.97
C ASP A 193 -15.40 -20.88 -2.83
N ARG A 194 -14.98 -20.65 -1.58
CA ARG A 194 -15.90 -20.57 -0.44
C ARG A 194 -16.97 -19.51 -0.63
N ARG A 195 -16.56 -18.30 -1.10
CA ARG A 195 -17.49 -17.21 -1.40
C ARG A 195 -18.51 -17.60 -2.46
N ASN A 196 -18.07 -18.20 -3.57
CA ASN A 196 -19.00 -18.62 -4.62
C ASN A 196 -19.99 -19.66 -4.10
N ARG A 197 -19.54 -20.69 -3.35
CA ARG A 197 -20.43 -21.68 -2.75
C ARG A 197 -21.43 -21.09 -1.75
N LEU A 198 -21.03 -20.10 -0.94
CA LEU A 198 -21.93 -19.40 -0.05
C LEU A 198 -23.01 -18.61 -0.82
N LEU A 199 -22.61 -17.86 -1.85
CA LEU A 199 -23.53 -17.10 -2.69
C LEU A 199 -24.51 -18.01 -3.44
N ASP A 200 -24.04 -19.13 -3.96
CA ASP A 200 -24.89 -20.12 -4.64
C ASP A 200 -25.86 -20.80 -3.68
N ARG A 201 -25.42 -21.10 -2.45
CA ARG A 201 -26.30 -21.64 -1.39
C ARG A 201 -27.44 -20.66 -1.07
N VAL A 202 -27.11 -19.38 -0.84
CA VAL A 202 -28.10 -18.32 -0.62
C VAL A 202 -29.07 -18.19 -1.80
N THR A 203 -28.52 -18.19 -3.00
CA THR A 203 -29.29 -18.10 -4.24
C THR A 203 -30.29 -19.27 -4.38
N ALA A 204 -29.86 -20.48 -4.09
CA ALA A 204 -30.71 -21.67 -4.14
C ALA A 204 -31.78 -21.63 -3.04
N ALA A 205 -31.42 -21.28 -1.80
CA ALA A 205 -32.36 -21.15 -0.69
C ALA A 205 -33.48 -20.14 -0.98
N TRP A 206 -33.10 -18.94 -1.47
CA TRP A 206 -34.08 -17.89 -1.78
C TRP A 206 -34.97 -18.18 -2.99
N ARG A 207 -34.52 -19.02 -3.92
CA ARG A 207 -35.37 -19.52 -5.00
C ARG A 207 -36.37 -20.57 -4.53
N ALA A 208 -35.95 -21.45 -3.61
CA ALA A 208 -36.80 -22.48 -3.05
C ALA A 208 -37.84 -21.92 -2.05
N ALA A 209 -37.40 -21.01 -1.20
CA ALA A 209 -38.21 -20.36 -0.17
C ALA A 209 -37.94 -18.84 -0.17
N PRO A 210 -38.66 -18.05 -1.00
CA PRO A 210 -38.49 -16.61 -1.04
C PRO A 210 -38.70 -15.96 0.32
N PRO A 211 -37.77 -15.09 0.77
CA PRO A 211 -37.92 -14.38 2.05
C PRO A 211 -39.14 -13.46 2.05
N ALA A 212 -39.91 -13.46 3.14
CA ALA A 212 -41.07 -12.59 3.32
C ALA A 212 -40.71 -11.10 3.52
N ARG A 213 -39.45 -10.83 3.83
CA ARG A 213 -38.90 -9.48 4.01
C ARG A 213 -38.44 -8.85 2.67
N PHE A 214 -38.37 -7.50 2.61
CA PHE A 214 -37.78 -6.87 1.45
C PHE A 214 -36.24 -7.06 1.44
N ILE A 215 -35.68 -7.25 0.26
CA ILE A 215 -34.24 -7.40 0.05
C ILE A 215 -33.79 -6.41 -1.00
N VAL A 216 -32.76 -5.60 -0.68
CA VAL A 216 -32.18 -4.62 -1.59
C VAL A 216 -30.69 -4.90 -1.75
N ALA A 217 -30.26 -5.20 -2.96
CA ALA A 217 -28.84 -5.26 -3.30
C ALA A 217 -28.42 -3.92 -3.92
N ALA A 218 -27.59 -3.14 -3.22
CA ALA A 218 -27.29 -1.76 -3.58
C ALA A 218 -25.80 -1.49 -3.77
N GLY A 219 -25.46 -0.74 -4.82
CA GLY A 219 -24.10 -0.25 -5.05
C GLY A 219 -23.08 -1.31 -5.49
N ILE A 220 -23.54 -2.50 -5.87
CA ILE A 220 -22.67 -3.61 -6.29
C ILE A 220 -22.27 -3.41 -7.74
N THR A 221 -20.96 -3.38 -7.99
CA THR A 221 -20.36 -3.15 -9.31
C THR A 221 -19.58 -4.37 -9.84
N THR A 222 -19.33 -5.39 -8.99
CA THR A 222 -18.68 -6.62 -9.44
C THR A 222 -19.60 -7.43 -10.33
N ALA A 223 -19.06 -7.89 -11.46
CA ALA A 223 -19.80 -8.73 -12.41
C ALA A 223 -19.51 -10.24 -12.24
N ALA A 224 -18.84 -10.68 -11.15
CA ALA A 224 -18.57 -12.10 -10.91
C ALA A 224 -19.85 -12.96 -11.09
N PRO A 225 -19.78 -14.13 -11.77
CA PRO A 225 -20.96 -14.93 -12.12
C PRO A 225 -21.84 -15.30 -10.93
N ALA A 226 -21.23 -15.74 -9.79
CA ALA A 226 -21.99 -16.06 -8.58
C ALA A 226 -22.76 -14.84 -8.03
N VAL A 227 -22.16 -13.64 -8.07
CA VAL A 227 -22.83 -12.40 -7.67
C VAL A 227 -23.97 -12.06 -8.64
N ALA A 228 -23.72 -12.15 -9.94
CA ALA A 228 -24.75 -11.87 -10.94
C ALA A 228 -25.96 -12.82 -10.79
N ARG A 229 -25.75 -14.10 -10.47
CA ARG A 229 -26.82 -15.07 -10.17
C ARG A 229 -27.65 -14.66 -8.93
N LEU A 230 -26.96 -14.22 -7.87
CA LEU A 230 -27.65 -13.72 -6.67
C LEU A 230 -28.45 -12.46 -7.00
N LEU A 231 -27.88 -11.48 -7.70
CA LEU A 231 -28.56 -10.25 -8.08
C LEU A 231 -29.78 -10.51 -8.98
N ARG A 232 -29.64 -11.43 -9.95
CA ARG A 232 -30.79 -11.89 -10.77
C ARG A 232 -31.91 -12.45 -9.89
N THR A 233 -31.55 -13.25 -8.89
CA THR A 233 -32.54 -13.84 -7.96
C THR A 233 -33.20 -12.74 -7.14
N VAL A 234 -32.44 -11.83 -6.56
CA VAL A 234 -32.97 -10.68 -5.80
C VAL A 234 -33.91 -9.83 -6.66
N ALA A 235 -33.53 -9.51 -7.90
CA ALA A 235 -34.35 -8.73 -8.81
C ALA A 235 -35.69 -9.41 -9.19
N GLY A 236 -35.74 -10.74 -9.10
CA GLY A 236 -36.94 -11.55 -9.36
C GLY A 236 -37.83 -11.80 -8.16
N LEU A 237 -37.39 -11.49 -6.91
CA LEU A 237 -38.23 -11.62 -5.73
C LEU A 237 -39.34 -10.58 -5.73
N GLU A 238 -40.51 -10.92 -5.17
CA GLU A 238 -41.66 -10.01 -5.09
C GLU A 238 -41.33 -8.70 -4.36
N SER A 239 -40.55 -8.77 -3.29
CA SER A 239 -40.08 -7.63 -2.52
C SER A 239 -38.55 -7.41 -2.65
N GLY A 240 -37.97 -7.87 -3.75
CA GLY A 240 -36.54 -7.71 -4.05
C GLY A 240 -36.28 -6.52 -4.95
N MET A 241 -35.11 -5.89 -4.79
CA MET A 241 -34.67 -4.78 -5.65
C MET A 241 -33.12 -4.81 -5.80
N VAL A 242 -32.65 -4.47 -6.99
CA VAL A 242 -31.23 -4.20 -7.26
C VAL A 242 -31.09 -2.75 -7.63
N VAL A 243 -30.18 -2.02 -6.92
CA VAL A 243 -29.95 -0.59 -7.12
C VAL A 243 -28.51 -0.38 -7.56
N LEU A 244 -28.29 -0.13 -8.84
CA LEU A 244 -26.98 0.08 -9.45
C LEU A 244 -26.47 1.50 -9.20
N PRO A 245 -25.14 1.70 -9.04
CA PRO A 245 -24.58 3.03 -8.89
C PRO A 245 -24.17 3.61 -10.24
N GLY A 246 -24.71 4.75 -10.63
CA GLY A 246 -24.23 5.57 -11.74
C GLY A 246 -24.24 4.89 -13.11
N LEU A 247 -25.25 4.04 -13.39
CA LEU A 247 -25.46 3.55 -14.75
C LEU A 247 -25.74 4.74 -15.68
N ASP A 248 -25.01 4.81 -16.77
CA ASP A 248 -25.20 5.84 -17.78
C ASP A 248 -26.43 5.53 -18.65
N THR A 249 -27.51 6.22 -18.36
CA THR A 249 -28.78 6.12 -19.11
C THR A 249 -28.90 7.15 -20.20
N VAL A 250 -27.96 8.13 -20.27
CA VAL A 250 -27.96 9.20 -21.28
C VAL A 250 -27.04 8.91 -22.46
N MET A 251 -26.14 7.97 -22.33
CA MET A 251 -25.28 7.46 -23.41
C MET A 251 -26.12 6.89 -24.55
N ALA A 252 -25.76 7.20 -25.80
CA ALA A 252 -26.44 6.63 -26.97
C ALA A 252 -26.30 5.10 -27.02
N GLU A 253 -27.25 4.43 -27.66
CA GLU A 253 -27.25 2.96 -27.71
C GLU A 253 -26.08 2.44 -28.53
N GLU A 254 -25.71 3.14 -29.60
CA GLU A 254 -24.56 2.81 -30.44
C GLU A 254 -23.24 2.89 -29.66
N GLU A 255 -23.11 3.87 -28.76
CA GLU A 255 -21.96 3.97 -27.88
C GLU A 255 -21.93 2.86 -26.84
N TRP A 256 -23.11 2.55 -26.26
CA TRP A 256 -23.25 1.46 -25.30
C TRP A 256 -22.90 0.12 -25.95
N ASP A 257 -23.34 -0.13 -27.18
CA ASP A 257 -23.00 -1.35 -27.91
C ASP A 257 -21.51 -1.43 -28.28
N ALA A 258 -20.89 -0.28 -28.60
CA ALA A 258 -19.45 -0.20 -28.88
C ALA A 258 -18.55 -0.57 -27.69
N LEU A 259 -19.07 -0.62 -26.45
CA LEU A 259 -18.32 -1.12 -25.30
C LEU A 259 -17.95 -2.61 -25.45
N GLY A 260 -18.65 -3.31 -26.35
CA GLY A 260 -18.39 -4.68 -26.77
C GLY A 260 -19.13 -5.73 -25.97
N PRO A 261 -19.06 -7.00 -26.45
CA PRO A 261 -19.75 -8.13 -25.85
C PRO A 261 -19.08 -8.56 -24.53
N ALA A 262 -19.86 -9.16 -23.65
CA ALA A 262 -19.38 -9.73 -22.39
C ALA A 262 -18.42 -10.93 -22.61
N LYS A 263 -18.54 -11.63 -23.73
CA LYS A 263 -17.66 -12.73 -24.15
C LYS A 263 -17.09 -12.42 -25.54
N PRO A 264 -15.84 -12.86 -25.83
CA PRO A 264 -15.31 -12.77 -27.17
C PRO A 264 -16.25 -13.48 -28.13
N ASP A 265 -16.71 -12.77 -29.15
CA ASP A 265 -17.49 -13.32 -30.24
C ASP A 265 -16.54 -13.50 -31.43
N PRO A 266 -16.39 -14.73 -31.97
CA PRO A 266 -15.56 -14.96 -33.17
C PRO A 266 -15.98 -14.13 -34.37
N ASP A 267 -17.27 -13.82 -34.48
CA ASP A 267 -17.84 -13.04 -35.56
C ASP A 267 -17.70 -11.53 -35.36
N HIS A 268 -17.40 -11.08 -34.15
CA HIS A 268 -17.15 -9.70 -33.79
C HIS A 268 -15.77 -9.51 -33.18
N PRO A 269 -14.71 -9.32 -33.97
CA PRO A 269 -13.34 -9.21 -33.49
C PRO A 269 -13.06 -7.91 -32.70
N ALA A 270 -14.05 -7.03 -32.55
CA ALA A 270 -13.93 -5.84 -31.72
C ALA A 270 -13.63 -6.21 -30.27
N ARG A 271 -12.54 -5.64 -29.74
CA ARG A 271 -12.15 -5.87 -28.36
C ARG A 271 -13.10 -5.13 -27.42
N PRO A 272 -13.55 -5.77 -26.31
CA PRO A 272 -14.30 -5.07 -25.29
C PRO A 272 -13.51 -3.84 -24.78
N LEU A 273 -14.19 -2.71 -24.59
CA LEU A 273 -13.59 -1.50 -24.05
C LEU A 273 -13.54 -1.56 -22.51
N GLU A 274 -12.77 -2.53 -21.94
CA GLU A 274 -12.66 -2.74 -20.51
C GLU A 274 -12.11 -1.53 -19.73
N THR A 275 -11.48 -0.59 -20.42
CA THR A 275 -11.00 0.70 -19.87
C THR A 275 -12.11 1.73 -19.69
N HIS A 276 -13.32 1.47 -20.23
CA HIS A 276 -14.44 2.40 -20.13
C HIS A 276 -15.15 2.28 -18.76
N PRO A 277 -15.53 3.38 -18.08
CA PRO A 277 -16.15 3.35 -16.75
C PRO A 277 -17.47 2.59 -16.68
N GLN A 278 -18.20 2.44 -17.78
CA GLN A 278 -19.48 1.73 -17.82
C GLN A 278 -19.37 0.25 -18.20
N TYR A 279 -18.21 -0.22 -18.68
CA TYR A 279 -18.05 -1.59 -19.15
C TYR A 279 -18.43 -2.64 -18.09
N HIS A 280 -18.02 -2.45 -16.84
CA HIS A 280 -18.31 -3.40 -15.78
C HIS A 280 -19.80 -3.49 -15.43
N LEU A 281 -20.57 -2.38 -15.57
CA LEU A 281 -22.03 -2.38 -15.41
C LEU A 281 -22.72 -3.05 -16.60
N LYS A 282 -22.21 -2.84 -17.83
CA LYS A 282 -22.68 -3.57 -19.01
C LYS A 282 -22.51 -5.08 -18.82
N LEU A 283 -21.28 -5.51 -18.45
CA LEU A 283 -20.99 -6.91 -18.18
C LEU A 283 -21.89 -7.49 -17.07
N LEU A 284 -22.17 -6.71 -16.02
CA LEU A 284 -23.07 -7.13 -14.96
C LEU A 284 -24.51 -7.30 -15.46
N LEU A 285 -25.03 -6.36 -16.23
CA LEU A 285 -26.38 -6.45 -16.84
C LEU A 285 -26.49 -7.65 -17.78
N ASP A 286 -25.48 -7.88 -18.63
CA ASP A 286 -25.41 -9.04 -19.52
C ASP A 286 -25.48 -10.36 -18.74
N ARG A 287 -24.74 -10.45 -17.63
CA ARG A 287 -24.72 -11.63 -16.74
C ARG A 287 -26.02 -11.80 -15.94
N ILE A 288 -26.67 -10.72 -15.56
CA ILE A 288 -28.02 -10.75 -14.98
C ILE A 288 -29.04 -11.18 -16.03
N GLY A 289 -28.80 -10.89 -17.32
CA GLY A 289 -29.73 -11.13 -18.43
C GLY A 289 -30.78 -10.04 -18.51
N ALA A 290 -30.39 -8.79 -18.31
CA ALA A 290 -31.24 -7.62 -18.41
C ALA A 290 -30.63 -6.57 -19.35
N SER A 291 -31.49 -5.87 -20.11
CA SER A 291 -31.09 -4.75 -20.94
C SER A 291 -30.98 -3.45 -20.10
N ARG A 292 -30.18 -2.50 -20.59
CA ARG A 292 -30.10 -1.16 -19.97
C ARG A 292 -31.47 -0.47 -19.90
N ALA A 293 -32.33 -0.67 -20.91
CA ALA A 293 -33.67 -0.09 -20.98
C ALA A 293 -34.63 -0.62 -19.89
N GLU A 294 -34.34 -1.75 -19.29
CA GLU A 294 -35.15 -2.32 -18.19
C GLU A 294 -34.82 -1.71 -16.84
N VAL A 295 -33.66 -1.00 -16.71
CA VAL A 295 -33.23 -0.35 -15.49
C VAL A 295 -33.98 0.99 -15.33
N ARG A 296 -34.70 1.12 -14.22
CA ARG A 296 -35.46 2.34 -13.90
C ARG A 296 -34.63 3.30 -13.06
N GLU A 297 -34.86 4.59 -13.14
CA GLU A 297 -34.25 5.55 -12.24
C GLU A 297 -34.78 5.38 -10.81
N TRP A 298 -33.87 5.50 -9.83
CA TRP A 298 -34.23 5.55 -8.42
C TRP A 298 -34.66 6.97 -8.05
N ASP A 299 -35.95 7.18 -7.93
CA ASP A 299 -36.55 8.49 -7.71
C ASP A 299 -36.41 8.93 -6.24
N ALA A 300 -35.24 9.47 -5.90
CA ALA A 300 -34.99 10.08 -4.61
C ALA A 300 -33.84 11.09 -4.73
N VAL A 301 -33.99 12.25 -4.09
CA VAL A 301 -33.05 13.37 -4.12
C VAL A 301 -32.40 13.57 -2.75
N SER A 302 -31.21 14.16 -2.75
CA SER A 302 -30.45 14.51 -1.55
C SER A 302 -29.91 15.95 -1.64
N PRO A 303 -29.77 16.66 -0.52
CA PRO A 303 -29.13 17.97 -0.50
C PRO A 303 -27.63 17.93 -0.88
N PHE A 304 -27.04 16.73 -0.95
CA PHE A 304 -25.65 16.50 -1.33
C PHE A 304 -25.48 16.18 -2.81
N ASP A 305 -26.55 16.23 -3.61
CA ASP A 305 -26.51 15.96 -5.04
C ASP A 305 -25.73 17.05 -5.79
N GLY A 306 -25.01 16.64 -6.83
CA GLY A 306 -24.38 17.53 -7.80
C GLY A 306 -25.39 18.07 -8.83
N PRO A 307 -24.97 18.94 -9.76
CA PRO A 307 -25.81 19.39 -10.86
C PRO A 307 -26.27 18.20 -11.73
N GLU A 308 -27.51 18.22 -12.19
CA GLU A 308 -28.08 17.15 -13.04
C GLU A 308 -27.35 17.06 -14.39
N GLU A 309 -26.95 18.20 -14.95
CA GLU A 309 -26.18 18.31 -16.19
C GLU A 309 -24.84 17.58 -16.12
N ARG A 310 -24.31 17.31 -14.91
CA ARG A 310 -23.08 16.59 -14.69
C ARG A 310 -23.13 15.15 -15.19
N ALA A 311 -24.30 14.52 -15.18
CA ALA A 311 -24.45 13.16 -15.70
C ALA A 311 -24.17 13.12 -17.22
N ARG A 312 -24.72 14.06 -17.98
CA ARG A 312 -24.47 14.16 -19.42
C ARG A 312 -23.04 14.56 -19.73
N PHE A 313 -22.47 15.48 -18.95
CA PHE A 313 -21.07 15.87 -19.09
C PHE A 313 -20.12 14.68 -18.89
N LEU A 314 -20.37 13.85 -17.90
CA LEU A 314 -19.57 12.65 -17.64
C LEU A 314 -19.71 11.62 -18.76
N SER A 315 -20.91 11.43 -19.31
CA SER A 315 -21.11 10.59 -20.49
C SER A 315 -20.23 11.07 -21.66
N LEU A 316 -20.28 12.37 -21.99
CA LEU A 316 -19.40 12.97 -23.00
C LEU A 316 -17.92 12.86 -22.66
N LEU A 317 -17.55 13.10 -21.41
CA LEU A 317 -16.16 13.02 -20.94
C LEU A 317 -15.51 11.67 -21.23
N PHE A 318 -16.28 10.60 -21.08
CA PHE A 318 -15.81 9.23 -21.28
C PHE A 318 -16.19 8.65 -22.65
N ALA A 319 -16.79 9.42 -23.55
CA ALA A 319 -17.14 8.93 -24.88
C ALA A 319 -15.99 8.13 -25.51
N PRO A 320 -16.26 6.91 -26.06
CA PRO A 320 -15.25 6.12 -26.76
C PRO A 320 -14.60 6.91 -27.89
N ALA A 321 -13.38 6.53 -28.30
CA ALA A 321 -12.59 7.28 -29.27
C ALA A 321 -13.36 7.60 -30.57
N ASP A 322 -14.13 6.65 -31.06
CA ASP A 322 -14.91 6.76 -32.30
C ASP A 322 -16.09 7.76 -32.18
N PHE A 323 -16.47 8.13 -30.95
CA PHE A 323 -17.58 9.02 -30.67
C PHE A 323 -17.15 10.41 -30.16
N THR A 324 -15.86 10.67 -30.03
CA THR A 324 -15.34 11.97 -29.51
C THR A 324 -15.68 13.17 -30.39
N ALA A 325 -16.10 12.98 -31.65
CA ALA A 325 -16.61 14.07 -32.50
C ALA A 325 -17.78 14.83 -31.87
N GLN A 326 -18.54 14.22 -30.96
CA GLN A 326 -19.60 14.86 -30.20
C GLN A 326 -19.13 16.04 -29.36
N TRP A 327 -17.84 16.10 -28.97
CA TRP A 327 -17.30 17.21 -28.21
C TRP A 327 -17.39 18.53 -28.97
N GLN A 328 -17.29 18.49 -30.29
CA GLN A 328 -17.39 19.69 -31.14
C GLN A 328 -18.80 20.32 -31.13
N THR A 329 -19.80 19.52 -30.79
CA THR A 329 -21.22 19.95 -30.77
C THR A 329 -21.79 19.96 -29.33
N ALA A 330 -20.94 19.71 -28.30
CA ALA A 330 -21.40 19.57 -26.93
C ALA A 330 -22.04 20.86 -26.34
N GLY A 331 -21.74 22.04 -26.92
CA GLY A 331 -22.22 23.31 -26.40
C GLY A 331 -21.56 23.73 -25.10
N ASP A 332 -22.10 24.78 -24.46
CA ASP A 332 -21.60 25.29 -23.19
C ASP A 332 -21.77 24.28 -22.04
N GLN A 333 -20.68 23.93 -21.38
CA GLN A 333 -20.63 22.99 -20.25
C GLN A 333 -20.56 23.67 -18.89
N SER A 334 -20.67 25.01 -18.83
CA SER A 334 -20.48 25.80 -17.60
C SER A 334 -21.40 25.36 -16.44
N ALA A 335 -22.66 25.04 -16.73
CA ALA A 335 -23.61 24.53 -15.74
C ALA A 335 -23.19 23.14 -15.22
N ALA A 336 -22.70 22.27 -16.10
CA ALA A 336 -22.25 20.92 -15.75
C ALA A 336 -20.99 20.94 -14.90
N VAL A 337 -20.05 21.86 -15.12
CA VAL A 337 -18.82 21.99 -14.33
C VAL A 337 -18.95 23.00 -13.19
N ALA A 338 -20.14 23.50 -12.92
CA ALA A 338 -20.38 24.40 -11.79
C ALA A 338 -19.91 23.75 -10.46
N GLY A 339 -19.01 24.41 -9.72
CA GLY A 339 -18.42 23.89 -8.50
C GLY A 339 -17.24 22.93 -8.71
N VAL A 340 -16.78 22.73 -9.95
CA VAL A 340 -15.50 22.07 -10.25
C VAL A 340 -14.42 23.13 -10.44
N SER A 341 -13.27 22.93 -9.80
CA SER A 341 -12.08 23.78 -9.95
C SER A 341 -10.83 22.92 -10.08
N GLY A 342 -9.76 23.50 -10.61
CA GLY A 342 -8.53 22.76 -10.89
C GLY A 342 -7.28 23.54 -10.48
N ALA A 343 -6.27 22.85 -9.96
CA ALA A 343 -4.98 23.46 -9.64
C ALA A 343 -3.81 22.57 -10.10
N VAL A 344 -2.84 23.19 -10.77
CA VAL A 344 -1.59 22.58 -11.16
C VAL A 344 -0.48 23.19 -10.34
N PHE A 345 0.21 22.39 -9.54
CA PHE A 345 1.29 22.82 -8.66
C PHE A 345 2.66 22.56 -9.29
N ALA A 346 3.68 23.28 -8.84
CA ALA A 346 5.03 23.10 -9.36
C ALA A 346 5.61 21.72 -9.03
N ASP A 347 5.27 21.18 -7.85
CA ASP A 347 5.72 19.87 -7.39
C ASP A 347 4.69 19.22 -6.45
N ASP A 348 4.94 17.95 -6.15
CA ASP A 348 4.08 17.11 -5.30
C ASP A 348 4.04 17.56 -3.82
N GLY A 349 5.07 18.29 -3.36
CA GLY A 349 5.08 18.90 -2.01
C GLY A 349 4.11 20.07 -1.92
N GLN A 350 4.13 20.98 -2.92
CA GLN A 350 3.18 22.09 -3.00
C GLN A 350 1.75 21.61 -3.25
N GLU A 351 1.56 20.55 -4.04
CA GLU A 351 0.25 19.92 -4.21
C GLU A 351 -0.30 19.44 -2.86
N ALA A 352 0.52 18.73 -2.09
CA ALA A 352 0.12 18.25 -0.77
C ALA A 352 -0.23 19.39 0.19
N GLN A 353 0.53 20.49 0.17
CA GLN A 353 0.24 21.70 0.96
C GLN A 353 -1.07 22.36 0.52
N GLY A 354 -1.32 22.47 -0.79
CA GLY A 354 -2.56 23.02 -1.33
C GLY A 354 -3.78 22.19 -0.92
N ILE A 355 -3.70 20.88 -1.01
CA ILE A 355 -4.76 19.95 -0.56
C ILE A 355 -5.00 20.12 0.95
N ALA A 356 -3.91 20.14 1.75
CA ALA A 356 -4.03 20.33 3.20
C ALA A 356 -4.68 21.66 3.59
N LEU A 357 -4.41 22.73 2.85
CA LEU A 357 -5.07 24.05 3.03
C LEU A 357 -6.57 23.98 2.74
N LEU A 358 -6.99 23.30 1.66
CA LEU A 358 -8.40 23.10 1.34
C LEU A 358 -9.12 22.30 2.44
N MET A 359 -8.48 21.24 2.93
CA MET A 359 -9.02 20.44 4.03
C MET A 359 -9.09 21.25 5.33
N ARG A 360 -8.08 22.07 5.61
CA ARG A 360 -8.06 22.97 6.77
C ARG A 360 -9.15 24.04 6.68
N GLU A 361 -9.39 24.64 5.49
CA GLU A 361 -10.50 25.57 5.26
C GLU A 361 -11.87 24.91 5.56
N ALA A 362 -12.06 23.66 5.16
CA ALA A 362 -13.31 22.95 5.43
C ALA A 362 -13.61 22.82 6.94
N VAL A 363 -12.59 22.75 7.80
CA VAL A 363 -12.76 22.69 9.25
C VAL A 363 -13.29 23.99 9.84
N GLU A 364 -12.99 25.14 9.22
CA GLU A 364 -13.47 26.46 9.66
C GLU A 364 -15.01 26.59 9.59
N THR A 365 -15.65 25.83 8.72
CA THR A 365 -17.11 25.81 8.61
C THR A 365 -17.68 24.67 9.45
N PRO A 366 -18.49 24.93 10.48
CA PRO A 366 -19.11 23.90 11.29
C PRO A 366 -19.91 22.89 10.46
N GLY A 367 -19.69 21.61 10.71
CA GLY A 367 -20.37 20.50 10.04
C GLY A 367 -19.85 20.17 8.64
N ARG A 368 -19.05 21.02 8.00
CA ARG A 368 -18.55 20.79 6.64
C ARG A 368 -17.51 19.67 6.64
N THR A 369 -17.64 18.76 5.67
CA THR A 369 -16.76 17.61 5.45
C THR A 369 -15.87 17.84 4.23
N ALA A 370 -14.65 17.28 4.25
CA ALA A 370 -13.77 17.23 3.09
C ALA A 370 -13.08 15.86 2.97
N ALA A 371 -12.94 15.39 1.74
CA ALA A 371 -12.28 14.15 1.43
C ALA A 371 -11.27 14.32 0.30
N LEU A 372 -10.04 13.87 0.52
CA LEU A 372 -9.07 13.59 -0.52
C LEU A 372 -9.32 12.18 -1.06
N VAL A 373 -9.50 12.07 -2.37
CA VAL A 373 -9.54 10.78 -3.08
C VAL A 373 -8.27 10.69 -3.92
N THR A 374 -7.47 9.68 -3.67
CA THR A 374 -6.23 9.46 -4.43
C THR A 374 -5.77 8.00 -4.35
N PRO A 375 -5.31 7.41 -5.45
CA PRO A 375 -4.57 6.14 -5.43
C PRO A 375 -3.10 6.32 -5.03
N ASP A 376 -2.59 7.58 -5.05
CA ASP A 376 -1.21 7.89 -4.69
C ASP A 376 -1.03 7.94 -3.18
N ARG A 377 -0.44 6.86 -2.63
CA ARG A 377 -0.17 6.75 -1.19
C ARG A 377 0.88 7.75 -0.70
N ALA A 378 1.85 8.11 -1.54
CA ALA A 378 2.86 9.08 -1.18
C ALA A 378 2.26 10.49 -1.03
N LEU A 379 1.35 10.87 -1.93
CA LEU A 379 0.58 12.11 -1.80
C LEU A 379 -0.30 12.10 -0.54
N ALA A 380 -1.01 10.99 -0.28
CA ALA A 380 -1.85 10.83 0.90
C ALA A 380 -1.05 11.02 2.21
N GLU A 381 0.12 10.39 2.31
CA GLU A 381 1.03 10.51 3.46
C GLU A 381 1.55 11.94 3.64
N ARG A 382 1.91 12.63 2.54
CA ARG A 382 2.34 14.04 2.58
C ARG A 382 1.23 14.97 3.05
N VAL A 383 -0.01 14.78 2.55
CA VAL A 383 -1.17 15.56 3.00
C VAL A 383 -1.45 15.32 4.47
N ALA A 384 -1.44 14.06 4.92
CA ALA A 384 -1.60 13.72 6.33
C ALA A 384 -0.52 14.40 7.20
N ALA A 385 0.74 14.34 6.77
CA ALA A 385 1.85 15.01 7.45
C ALA A 385 1.67 16.54 7.49
N ALA A 386 1.25 17.15 6.37
CA ALA A 386 1.00 18.60 6.32
C ALA A 386 -0.12 19.04 7.27
N LEU A 387 -1.16 18.22 7.45
CA LEU A 387 -2.27 18.50 8.38
C LEU A 387 -1.82 18.46 9.85
N THR A 388 -0.77 17.69 10.20
CA THR A 388 -0.24 17.64 11.58
C THR A 388 0.29 18.99 12.06
N ARG A 389 0.67 19.91 11.13
CA ARG A 389 1.03 21.30 11.44
C ARG A 389 -0.05 22.02 12.27
N TRP A 390 -1.30 21.68 12.04
CA TRP A 390 -2.46 22.25 12.76
C TRP A 390 -3.03 21.29 13.81
N GLY A 391 -2.28 20.24 14.19
CA GLY A 391 -2.74 19.24 15.15
C GLY A 391 -3.90 18.38 14.64
N ILE A 392 -4.11 18.34 13.33
CA ILE A 392 -5.17 17.56 12.70
C ILE A 392 -4.64 16.16 12.37
N VAL A 393 -5.30 15.15 12.90
CA VAL A 393 -5.12 13.74 12.50
C VAL A 393 -6.26 13.38 11.57
N VAL A 394 -5.98 13.22 10.30
CA VAL A 394 -6.99 12.87 9.28
C VAL A 394 -7.36 11.38 9.36
N ASP A 395 -8.62 11.04 9.04
CA ASP A 395 -9.03 9.63 8.87
C ASP A 395 -8.55 9.10 7.51
N ASP A 396 -7.41 8.39 7.52
CA ASP A 396 -6.88 7.70 6.35
C ASP A 396 -7.42 6.26 6.29
N SER A 397 -8.33 6.04 5.36
CA SER A 397 -9.05 4.79 5.20
C SER A 397 -8.22 3.62 4.66
N THR A 398 -7.15 3.89 3.95
CA THR A 398 -6.26 2.84 3.40
C THR A 398 -5.29 2.29 4.44
N GLY A 399 -5.00 3.09 5.48
CA GLY A 399 -4.03 2.73 6.50
C GLY A 399 -2.59 2.82 6.02
N GLN A 400 -1.67 2.33 6.83
CA GLN A 400 -0.23 2.32 6.58
C GLN A 400 0.27 0.87 6.50
N PRO A 401 1.13 0.51 5.51
CA PRO A 401 1.77 -0.80 5.50
C PRO A 401 2.52 -1.08 6.80
N LEU A 402 2.39 -2.28 7.34
CA LEU A 402 3.05 -2.68 8.59
C LEU A 402 4.58 -2.50 8.50
N SER A 403 5.17 -2.70 7.30
CA SER A 403 6.60 -2.46 7.03
C SER A 403 7.06 -1.02 7.30
N ARG A 404 6.17 -0.04 7.20
CA ARG A 404 6.46 1.38 7.45
C ARG A 404 6.12 1.84 8.87
N THR A 405 5.53 0.97 9.66
CA THR A 405 5.25 1.26 11.06
C THR A 405 6.49 1.00 11.93
N PRO A 406 6.61 1.66 13.09
CA PRO A 406 7.77 1.43 13.96
C PRO A 406 8.03 -0.04 14.31
N PRO A 407 7.03 -0.88 14.67
CA PRO A 407 7.28 -2.30 14.93
C PRO A 407 7.75 -3.08 13.70
N GLY A 408 7.14 -2.85 12.54
CA GLY A 408 7.52 -3.52 11.29
C GLY A 408 8.90 -3.11 10.80
N ALA A 409 9.23 -1.81 10.87
CA ALA A 409 10.55 -1.30 10.51
C ALA A 409 11.65 -1.87 11.43
N LEU A 410 11.37 -1.99 12.75
CA LEU A 410 12.31 -2.58 13.70
C LEU A 410 12.59 -4.06 13.36
N LEU A 411 11.55 -4.83 13.02
CA LEU A 411 11.72 -6.24 12.62
C LEU A 411 12.54 -6.36 11.33
N LEU A 412 12.27 -5.51 10.33
CA LEU A 412 13.04 -5.54 9.06
C LEU A 412 14.50 -5.16 9.27
N LEU A 413 14.79 -4.10 10.04
CA LEU A 413 16.17 -3.72 10.37
C LEU A 413 16.92 -4.84 11.11
N LEU A 414 16.24 -5.55 12.01
CA LEU A 414 16.83 -6.68 12.72
C LEU A 414 17.10 -7.86 11.77
N ALA A 415 16.18 -8.18 10.87
CA ALA A 415 16.34 -9.24 9.89
C ALA A 415 17.46 -8.93 8.89
N ASP A 416 17.53 -7.69 8.39
CA ASP A 416 18.61 -7.23 7.51
C ASP A 416 19.97 -7.29 8.20
N LEU A 417 20.06 -6.83 9.46
CA LEU A 417 21.28 -6.94 10.25
C LEU A 417 21.72 -8.40 10.43
N ALA A 418 20.78 -9.29 10.78
CA ALA A 418 21.09 -10.70 10.99
C ALA A 418 21.56 -11.38 9.70
N ALA A 419 21.02 -11.01 8.53
CA ALA A 419 21.37 -11.59 7.25
C ALA A 419 22.70 -11.07 6.65
N THR A 420 23.02 -9.76 6.82
CA THR A 420 24.12 -9.09 6.10
C THR A 420 25.19 -8.52 7.00
N PHE A 421 24.85 -8.26 8.25
CA PHE A 421 25.66 -7.48 9.19
C PHE A 421 26.15 -6.14 8.60
N ASP A 422 25.24 -5.37 8.03
CA ASP A 422 25.56 -4.02 7.59
C ASP A 422 25.70 -3.06 8.80
N PRO A 423 26.83 -2.35 8.98
CA PRO A 423 26.99 -1.34 10.03
C PRO A 423 25.94 -0.24 10.02
N VAL A 424 25.40 0.11 8.85
CA VAL A 424 24.30 1.10 8.73
C VAL A 424 23.03 0.53 9.35
N ALA A 425 22.68 -0.73 9.03
CA ALA A 425 21.55 -1.42 9.63
C ALA A 425 21.71 -1.57 11.16
N LEU A 426 22.95 -1.84 11.64
CA LEU A 426 23.24 -1.92 13.08
C LEU A 426 22.95 -0.59 13.79
N ILE A 427 23.47 0.52 13.31
CA ILE A 427 23.23 1.84 13.92
C ILE A 427 21.75 2.23 13.82
N ALA A 428 21.09 1.96 12.70
CA ALA A 428 19.67 2.23 12.52
C ALA A 428 18.82 1.40 13.50
N LEU A 429 19.11 0.11 13.67
CA LEU A 429 18.45 -0.78 14.61
C LEU A 429 18.60 -0.28 16.06
N LEU A 430 19.85 -0.05 16.51
CA LEU A 430 20.12 0.36 17.88
C LEU A 430 19.62 1.78 18.19
N GLY A 431 19.57 2.66 17.20
CA GLY A 431 19.00 4.01 17.28
C GLY A 431 17.48 4.06 17.15
N HIS A 432 16.81 2.96 16.80
CA HIS A 432 15.39 2.93 16.49
C HIS A 432 14.51 3.43 17.66
N PRO A 433 13.42 4.21 17.41
CA PRO A 433 12.60 4.84 18.46
C PRO A 433 11.98 3.88 19.48
N LEU A 434 11.76 2.63 19.14
CA LEU A 434 11.21 1.61 20.05
C LEU A 434 12.28 0.97 20.96
N VAL A 435 13.57 1.05 20.59
CA VAL A 435 14.64 0.40 21.34
C VAL A 435 14.91 1.15 22.64
N ARG A 436 14.89 0.41 23.74
CA ARG A 436 15.16 0.94 25.10
C ARG A 436 14.36 2.22 25.43
N ARG A 437 13.06 2.22 25.17
CA ARG A 437 12.19 3.37 25.53
C ARG A 437 12.21 3.62 27.05
N GLY A 438 12.11 4.90 27.45
CA GLY A 438 12.06 5.32 28.84
C GLY A 438 13.33 5.99 29.34
N GLY A 439 13.54 6.03 30.65
CA GLY A 439 14.61 6.79 31.29
C GLY A 439 16.03 6.39 30.91
N ALA A 440 16.26 5.15 30.54
CA ALA A 440 17.58 4.64 30.11
C ALA A 440 17.93 4.98 28.65
N ARG A 441 17.01 5.52 27.84
CA ARG A 441 17.23 5.75 26.42
C ARG A 441 18.36 6.74 26.11
N ALA A 442 18.49 7.82 26.88
CA ALA A 442 19.54 8.81 26.66
C ALA A 442 20.94 8.19 26.82
N VAL A 443 21.13 7.37 27.86
CA VAL A 443 22.38 6.63 28.12
C VAL A 443 22.64 5.62 26.99
N TRP A 444 21.62 4.89 26.59
CA TRP A 444 21.70 3.96 25.45
C TRP A 444 22.16 4.64 24.17
N LEU A 445 21.52 5.77 23.78
CA LEU A 445 21.88 6.52 22.58
C LEU A 445 23.29 7.12 22.65
N GLU A 446 23.80 7.41 23.84
CA GLU A 446 25.19 7.81 24.04
C GLU A 446 26.14 6.67 23.60
N GLN A 447 25.90 5.44 24.03
CA GLN A 447 26.69 4.28 23.60
C GLN A 447 26.57 4.02 22.09
N VAL A 448 25.36 4.15 21.52
CA VAL A 448 25.17 4.04 20.06
C VAL A 448 26.00 5.09 19.30
N ARG A 449 26.11 6.33 19.80
CA ARG A 449 26.96 7.37 19.19
C ARG A 449 28.44 7.04 19.28
N LYS A 450 28.89 6.45 20.40
CA LYS A 450 30.27 5.99 20.55
C LYS A 450 30.58 4.84 19.59
N LEU A 451 29.65 3.89 19.45
CA LEU A 451 29.74 2.82 18.45
C LEU A 451 29.78 3.38 17.02
N ASP A 452 28.95 4.37 16.68
CA ASP A 452 28.97 5.04 15.38
C ASP A 452 30.36 5.61 15.06
N LEU A 453 31.03 6.26 16.01
CA LEU A 453 32.39 6.76 15.81
C LEU A 453 33.39 5.65 15.56
N LEU A 454 33.28 4.51 16.26
CA LEU A 454 34.16 3.35 16.07
C LEU A 454 33.97 2.73 14.68
N LEU A 455 32.72 2.61 14.21
CA LEU A 455 32.39 2.00 12.92
C LEU A 455 32.83 2.85 11.72
N ARG A 456 33.08 4.15 11.91
CA ARG A 456 33.61 5.06 10.87
C ARG A 456 35.10 4.93 10.63
N GLU A 457 35.82 4.26 11.51
CA GLU A 457 37.23 3.98 11.29
C GLU A 457 37.42 2.98 10.14
N PRO A 458 38.24 3.30 9.11
CA PRO A 458 38.48 2.39 7.99
C PRO A 458 39.12 1.06 8.43
N GLY A 459 38.90 0.01 7.66
CA GLY A 459 39.50 -1.30 7.87
C GLY A 459 38.83 -2.12 8.97
N LEU A 460 37.56 -1.89 9.26
CA LEU A 460 36.78 -2.77 10.11
C LEU A 460 36.63 -4.14 9.42
N ALA A 461 36.93 -5.22 10.14
CA ALA A 461 36.62 -6.57 9.65
C ALA A 461 35.10 -6.79 9.61
N PRO A 462 34.59 -7.58 8.65
CA PRO A 462 33.14 -7.80 8.52
C PRO A 462 32.62 -8.58 9.73
N GLY A 463 31.32 -8.40 9.98
CA GLY A 463 30.59 -9.18 10.96
C GLY A 463 30.73 -8.65 12.40
N TRP A 464 30.04 -9.37 13.27
CA TRP A 464 30.03 -9.08 14.71
C TRP A 464 31.41 -9.14 15.34
N ASP A 465 32.18 -10.18 14.99
CA ASP A 465 33.55 -10.39 15.49
C ASP A 465 34.48 -9.26 15.10
N GLY A 466 34.27 -8.64 13.94
CA GLY A 466 35.05 -7.47 13.52
C GLY A 466 34.86 -6.27 14.43
N VAL A 467 33.63 -6.01 14.88
CA VAL A 467 33.34 -4.92 15.84
C VAL A 467 33.95 -5.25 17.21
N THR A 468 33.77 -6.49 17.69
CA THR A 468 34.36 -6.96 18.97
C THR A 468 35.89 -6.85 18.97
N ALA A 469 36.53 -7.31 17.89
CA ALA A 469 37.98 -7.20 17.73
C ALA A 469 38.47 -5.73 17.70
N ARG A 470 37.68 -4.85 17.07
CA ARG A 470 38.00 -3.40 17.02
C ARG A 470 37.89 -2.75 18.41
N ILE A 471 36.86 -3.10 19.21
CA ILE A 471 36.70 -2.63 20.59
C ILE A 471 37.93 -3.09 21.42
N ALA A 472 38.34 -4.36 21.30
CA ALA A 472 39.53 -4.90 21.99
C ALA A 472 40.82 -4.19 21.58
N ALA A 473 41.02 -3.99 20.26
CA ALA A 473 42.16 -3.24 19.75
C ALA A 473 42.25 -1.79 20.28
N TRP A 474 41.09 -1.14 20.48
CA TRP A 474 41.03 0.19 21.07
C TRP A 474 41.30 0.18 22.57
N SER A 475 41.02 -0.92 23.28
CA SER A 475 41.36 -1.08 24.70
C SER A 475 42.88 -1.12 24.90
N ASP A 476 43.60 -1.67 23.93
CA ASP A 476 45.08 -1.81 23.95
C ASP A 476 45.78 -0.63 23.25
N SER A 477 45.05 0.36 22.77
CA SER A 477 45.60 1.52 22.03
C SER A 477 46.41 2.43 22.95
N GLU A 478 47.51 3.01 22.45
CA GLU A 478 48.28 4.06 23.14
C GLU A 478 47.54 5.39 23.27
N LYS A 479 46.44 5.56 22.50
CA LYS A 479 45.65 6.78 22.53
C LYS A 479 44.60 6.75 23.64
N ARG A 480 44.79 7.56 24.65
CA ARG A 480 43.83 7.67 25.79
C ARG A 480 42.36 7.82 25.39
N ARG A 481 42.09 8.47 24.26
CA ARG A 481 40.70 8.64 23.79
C ARG A 481 40.10 7.33 23.32
N GLU A 482 40.85 6.51 22.58
CA GLU A 482 40.42 5.21 22.10
C GLU A 482 40.19 4.25 23.27
N GLN A 483 41.15 4.20 24.23
CA GLN A 483 41.00 3.42 25.46
C GLN A 483 39.76 3.80 26.27
N ALA A 484 39.48 5.09 26.44
CA ALA A 484 38.33 5.57 27.19
C ALA A 484 37.00 5.19 26.49
N LEU A 485 36.94 5.29 25.14
CA LEU A 485 35.78 4.88 24.37
C LEU A 485 35.58 3.36 24.45
N ALA A 486 36.63 2.56 24.34
CA ALA A 486 36.54 1.11 24.42
C ALA A 486 36.10 0.64 25.82
N ALA A 487 36.63 1.24 26.88
CA ALA A 487 36.25 0.90 28.27
C ALA A 487 34.76 1.12 28.54
N ASP A 488 34.15 2.17 27.95
CA ASP A 488 32.73 2.42 28.05
C ASP A 488 31.89 1.49 27.16
N LEU A 489 32.41 1.15 25.95
CA LEU A 489 31.65 0.38 24.97
C LEU A 489 31.67 -1.13 25.26
N ALA A 490 32.78 -1.71 25.76
CA ALA A 490 32.95 -3.14 25.87
C ALA A 490 31.82 -3.83 26.67
N PRO A 491 31.49 -3.43 27.93
CA PRO A 491 30.44 -4.10 28.69
C PRO A 491 29.06 -3.93 28.08
N TRP A 492 28.80 -2.76 27.46
CA TRP A 492 27.54 -2.52 26.75
C TRP A 492 27.43 -3.35 25.46
N TRP A 493 28.54 -3.51 24.74
CA TRP A 493 28.61 -4.33 23.53
C TRP A 493 28.40 -5.81 23.84
N ASP A 494 29.02 -6.31 24.92
CA ASP A 494 28.84 -7.70 25.37
C ASP A 494 27.38 -8.01 25.73
N ASP A 495 26.67 -7.07 26.40
CA ASP A 495 25.25 -7.20 26.70
C ASP A 495 24.40 -7.20 25.39
N ALA A 496 24.73 -6.32 24.44
CA ALA A 496 24.09 -6.29 23.14
C ALA A 496 24.36 -7.58 22.32
N ALA A 497 25.59 -8.11 22.39
CA ALA A 497 26.00 -9.35 21.76
C ALA A 497 25.20 -10.55 22.26
N ALA A 498 25.09 -10.69 23.58
CA ALA A 498 24.37 -11.78 24.20
C ALA A 498 22.89 -11.78 23.78
N ALA A 499 22.29 -10.60 23.65
CA ALA A 499 20.88 -10.45 23.34
C ALA A 499 20.55 -10.63 21.84
N LEU A 500 21.40 -10.14 20.95
CA LEU A 500 21.25 -10.31 19.50
C LEU A 500 21.77 -11.66 19.02
N GLY A 501 22.59 -12.34 19.85
CA GLY A 501 23.22 -13.64 19.54
C GLY A 501 22.26 -14.69 18.97
N PRO A 502 21.08 -14.92 19.57
CA PRO A 502 20.12 -15.91 19.04
C PRO A 502 19.65 -15.62 17.61
N ALA A 503 19.41 -14.35 17.29
CA ALA A 503 19.04 -13.94 15.93
C ALA A 503 20.22 -14.14 14.97
N LEU A 504 21.40 -13.66 15.34
CA LEU A 504 22.61 -13.76 14.51
C LEU A 504 23.00 -15.21 14.26
N ALA A 505 22.94 -16.07 15.30
CA ALA A 505 23.23 -17.50 15.17
C ALA A 505 22.27 -18.22 14.23
N ALA A 506 20.97 -17.87 14.25
CA ALA A 506 19.98 -18.44 13.34
C ALA A 506 20.28 -18.10 11.87
N PHE A 507 20.87 -16.93 11.60
CA PHE A 507 21.17 -16.45 10.25
C PHE A 507 22.61 -16.76 9.78
N ALA A 508 23.51 -17.14 10.68
CA ALA A 508 24.92 -17.44 10.34
C ALA A 508 25.12 -18.81 9.67
N GLY A 509 24.07 -19.65 9.64
CA GLY A 509 24.15 -21.04 9.17
C GLY A 509 23.73 -21.23 7.71
N PRO A 510 23.67 -22.52 7.28
CA PRO A 510 23.09 -22.89 6.01
C PRO A 510 21.58 -22.58 5.97
N PRO A 511 20.90 -22.78 4.82
CA PRO A 511 19.44 -22.64 4.73
C PRO A 511 18.73 -23.33 5.89
N ALA A 512 17.82 -22.62 6.54
CA ALA A 512 17.14 -23.03 7.76
C ALA A 512 15.61 -22.99 7.61
N PRO A 513 14.84 -23.71 8.44
CA PRO A 513 13.39 -23.57 8.45
C PRO A 513 12.99 -22.11 8.77
N PRO A 514 12.03 -21.53 8.03
CA PRO A 514 11.58 -20.14 8.25
C PRO A 514 11.20 -19.85 9.70
N ALA A 515 10.59 -20.82 10.38
CA ALA A 515 10.21 -20.70 11.79
C ALA A 515 11.41 -20.54 12.74
N ALA A 516 12.55 -21.14 12.43
CA ALA A 516 13.76 -21.00 13.24
C ALA A 516 14.34 -19.57 13.12
N LEU A 517 14.36 -19.03 11.89
CA LEU A 517 14.79 -17.65 11.61
C LEU A 517 13.87 -16.65 12.34
N LEU A 518 12.55 -16.84 12.25
CA LEU A 518 11.58 -15.95 12.89
C LEU A 518 11.68 -15.98 14.42
N ASN A 519 11.87 -17.16 15.02
CA ASN A 519 12.03 -17.31 16.49
C ASN A 519 13.26 -16.57 17.01
N GLY A 520 14.38 -16.62 16.27
CA GLY A 520 15.59 -15.85 16.60
C GLY A 520 15.32 -14.34 16.62
N LEU A 521 14.61 -13.85 15.61
CA LEU A 521 14.23 -12.43 15.53
C LEU A 521 13.29 -12.04 16.68
N GLN A 522 12.31 -12.88 17.01
CA GLN A 522 11.35 -12.61 18.09
C GLN A 522 12.03 -12.44 19.45
N ALA A 523 12.98 -13.31 19.77
CA ALA A 523 13.76 -13.23 21.02
C ALA A 523 14.53 -11.92 21.11
N ALA A 524 15.22 -11.53 20.04
CA ALA A 524 15.97 -10.27 19.97
C ALA A 524 15.05 -9.02 20.04
N LEU A 525 13.89 -9.03 19.41
CA LEU A 525 12.88 -7.95 19.51
C LEU A 525 12.43 -7.74 20.96
N GLY A 526 12.18 -8.83 21.70
CA GLY A 526 11.79 -8.77 23.10
C GLY A 526 12.85 -8.07 23.96
N TRP A 527 14.14 -8.35 23.74
CA TRP A 527 15.22 -7.68 24.45
C TRP A 527 15.38 -6.20 24.03
N LEU A 528 15.32 -5.90 22.72
CA LEU A 528 15.49 -4.55 22.18
C LEU A 528 14.40 -3.58 22.67
N ALA A 529 13.16 -3.99 22.59
CA ALA A 529 12.01 -3.11 22.74
C ALA A 529 11.01 -3.51 23.84
N GLY A 530 11.15 -4.72 24.43
CA GLY A 530 10.20 -5.25 25.41
C GLY A 530 8.77 -5.26 24.87
N ASP A 531 7.81 -4.96 25.73
CA ASP A 531 6.38 -4.92 25.36
C ASP A 531 6.02 -3.80 24.37
N ALA A 532 6.91 -2.81 24.19
CA ALA A 532 6.64 -1.66 23.34
C ALA A 532 6.49 -2.03 21.85
N VAL A 533 7.12 -3.11 21.39
CA VAL A 533 7.02 -3.58 20.00
C VAL A 533 5.65 -4.18 19.70
N TRP A 534 4.98 -4.76 20.70
CA TRP A 534 3.66 -5.41 20.57
C TRP A 534 2.50 -4.44 20.84
N ALA A 535 2.78 -3.22 21.30
CA ALA A 535 1.77 -2.25 21.70
C ALA A 535 1.10 -1.57 20.49
N GLY A 536 -0.16 -1.15 20.69
CA GLY A 536 -0.93 -0.41 19.69
C GLY A 536 -1.39 -1.27 18.51
N PRO A 537 -2.05 -0.67 17.50
CA PRO A 537 -2.58 -1.42 16.35
C PRO A 537 -1.51 -2.14 15.53
N ALA A 538 -0.39 -1.48 15.28
CA ALA A 538 0.73 -2.04 14.52
C ALA A 538 1.41 -3.19 15.28
N GLY A 539 1.63 -3.03 16.58
CA GLY A 539 2.21 -4.09 17.41
C GLY A 539 1.31 -5.33 17.52
N ARG A 540 -0.01 -5.14 17.67
CA ARG A 540 -0.96 -6.26 17.64
C ARG A 540 -0.98 -7.00 16.31
N MET A 541 -0.96 -6.27 15.19
CA MET A 541 -0.89 -6.88 13.85
C MET A 541 0.42 -7.65 13.65
N LEU A 542 1.53 -7.14 14.20
CA LEU A 542 2.79 -7.85 14.18
C LEU A 542 2.71 -9.14 15.02
N ALA A 543 2.14 -9.09 16.20
CA ALA A 543 1.93 -10.28 17.04
C ALA A 543 1.06 -11.33 16.33
N ASP A 544 -0.06 -10.90 15.73
CA ASP A 544 -0.93 -11.78 14.93
C ASP A 544 -0.18 -12.46 13.77
N LEU A 545 0.74 -11.77 13.10
CA LEU A 545 1.59 -12.37 12.08
C LEU A 545 2.47 -13.50 12.64
N PHE A 546 3.10 -13.29 13.81
CA PHE A 546 3.88 -14.32 14.48
C PHE A 546 3.01 -15.52 14.89
N ASP A 547 1.81 -15.28 15.44
CA ASP A 547 0.89 -16.33 15.84
C ASP A 547 0.41 -17.16 14.64
N ARG A 548 0.04 -16.51 13.52
CA ARG A 548 -0.34 -17.21 12.28
C ARG A 548 0.81 -18.03 11.71
N TRP A 549 2.04 -17.52 11.78
CA TRP A 549 3.20 -18.29 11.35
C TRP A 549 3.47 -19.50 12.24
N ALA A 550 3.28 -19.35 13.56
CA ALA A 550 3.41 -20.45 14.50
C ALA A 550 2.35 -21.55 14.24
N LEU A 551 1.13 -21.17 13.86
CA LEU A 551 0.06 -22.10 13.47
C LEU A 551 0.37 -22.85 12.16
N ALA A 552 1.07 -22.18 11.21
CA ALA A 552 1.51 -22.78 9.94
C ALA A 552 2.85 -23.51 10.05
N ARG A 553 3.31 -23.83 11.28
CA ARG A 553 4.61 -24.50 11.52
C ARG A 553 4.70 -25.83 10.76
N GLY A 554 5.76 -25.98 9.96
CA GLY A 554 6.02 -27.18 9.15
C GLY A 554 5.34 -27.17 7.80
N GLU A 555 4.65 -26.11 7.44
CA GLU A 555 4.10 -25.88 6.10
C GLU A 555 4.94 -24.83 5.35
N GLY A 556 4.98 -24.96 4.03
CA GLY A 556 5.77 -24.08 3.17
C GLY A 556 7.19 -24.60 2.90
N PRO A 557 8.09 -23.73 2.42
CA PRO A 557 9.46 -24.10 2.10
C PRO A 557 10.15 -24.76 3.31
N ALA A 558 10.70 -25.95 3.12
CA ALA A 558 11.36 -26.67 4.20
C ALA A 558 12.58 -25.89 4.74
N LEU A 559 13.31 -25.24 3.83
CA LEU A 559 14.51 -24.47 4.12
C LEU A 559 14.50 -23.18 3.31
N VAL A 560 14.90 -22.08 3.93
CA VAL A 560 15.10 -20.78 3.27
C VAL A 560 16.52 -20.30 3.55
N ALA A 561 17.17 -19.76 2.53
CA ALA A 561 18.47 -19.12 2.72
C ALA A 561 18.29 -17.89 3.63
N PRO A 562 19.13 -17.73 4.66
CA PRO A 562 19.03 -16.59 5.57
C PRO A 562 19.04 -15.23 4.85
N ALA A 563 19.78 -15.11 3.76
CA ALA A 563 19.83 -13.89 2.94
C ALA A 563 18.50 -13.54 2.26
N ASP A 564 17.62 -14.51 1.99
CA ASP A 564 16.33 -14.29 1.32
C ASP A 564 15.21 -13.93 2.30
N PHE A 565 15.38 -14.27 3.57
CA PHE A 565 14.33 -14.16 4.58
C PHE A 565 13.87 -12.72 4.84
N PRO A 566 14.76 -11.69 4.89
CA PRO A 566 14.34 -10.29 5.00
C PRO A 566 13.41 -9.85 3.88
N ALA A 567 13.66 -10.29 2.64
CA ALA A 567 12.80 -9.98 1.49
C ALA A 567 11.41 -10.62 1.63
N MET A 568 11.33 -11.87 2.11
CA MET A 568 10.05 -12.55 2.38
C MET A 568 9.24 -11.82 3.46
N LEU A 569 9.89 -11.44 4.57
CA LEU A 569 9.26 -10.64 5.62
C LEU A 569 8.81 -9.28 5.08
N GLY A 570 9.65 -8.61 4.31
CA GLY A 570 9.34 -7.32 3.69
C GLY A 570 8.06 -7.36 2.86
N GLN A 571 7.87 -8.40 2.06
CA GLN A 571 6.65 -8.62 1.28
C GLN A 571 5.42 -8.78 2.18
N LEU A 572 5.48 -9.65 3.19
CA LEU A 572 4.37 -9.87 4.11
C LEU A 572 3.98 -8.60 4.88
N LEU A 573 4.98 -7.86 5.37
CA LEU A 573 4.75 -6.63 6.12
C LEU A 573 4.25 -5.48 5.22
N ALA A 574 4.61 -5.46 3.93
CA ALA A 574 4.13 -4.46 2.98
C ALA A 574 2.65 -4.67 2.61
N GLU A 575 2.18 -5.91 2.58
CA GLU A 575 0.80 -6.26 2.28
C GLU A 575 -0.14 -6.06 3.48
N ALA A 576 0.37 -6.19 4.69
CA ALA A 576 -0.40 -6.00 5.91
C ALA A 576 -0.65 -4.50 6.16
N SER A 577 -1.92 -4.05 6.08
CA SER A 577 -2.29 -2.65 6.28
C SER A 577 -2.78 -2.39 7.71
N VAL A 578 -2.05 -1.54 8.42
CA VAL A 578 -2.41 -1.10 9.77
C VAL A 578 -3.36 0.09 9.69
N ARG A 579 -4.55 -0.07 10.22
CA ARG A 579 -5.56 0.99 10.32
C ARG A 579 -5.79 1.31 11.80
N PRO A 580 -5.57 2.56 12.23
CA PRO A 580 -5.97 2.96 13.58
C PRO A 580 -7.49 2.79 13.72
N PRO A 581 -7.99 2.12 14.75
CA PRO A 581 -9.43 1.87 14.91
C PRO A 581 -10.22 3.15 15.19
N TYR A 582 -9.57 4.16 15.78
CA TYR A 582 -10.16 5.45 16.19
C TYR A 582 -9.11 6.55 16.20
N GLY A 583 -9.55 7.81 16.13
CA GLY A 583 -8.70 8.96 16.39
C GLY A 583 -8.52 9.91 15.21
N GLY A 584 -9.09 9.61 14.04
CA GLY A 584 -9.14 10.54 12.92
C GLY A 584 -10.14 11.67 13.14
N HIS A 585 -9.91 12.80 12.50
CA HIS A 585 -10.83 13.93 12.52
C HIS A 585 -12.17 13.55 11.87
N PRO A 586 -13.34 13.73 12.55
CA PRO A 586 -14.62 13.18 12.09
C PRO A 586 -15.17 13.79 10.80
N ARG A 587 -14.55 14.81 10.25
CA ARG A 587 -14.98 15.54 9.05
C ARG A 587 -13.94 15.58 7.94
N LEU A 588 -12.74 15.01 8.16
CA LEU A 588 -11.65 15.01 7.18
C LEU A 588 -11.21 13.60 6.88
N PHE A 589 -11.23 13.24 5.61
CA PHE A 589 -10.99 11.88 5.16
C PHE A 589 -9.93 11.84 4.04
N ILE A 590 -9.14 10.77 4.03
CA ILE A 590 -8.34 10.36 2.87
C ILE A 590 -8.85 8.99 2.45
N TRP A 591 -9.34 8.90 1.22
CA TRP A 591 -9.87 7.67 0.64
C TRP A 591 -9.04 7.20 -0.54
N GLY A 592 -8.79 5.90 -0.63
CA GLY A 592 -8.40 5.24 -1.88
C GLY A 592 -9.60 5.14 -2.83
N LEU A 593 -9.38 4.64 -4.05
CA LEU A 593 -10.45 4.56 -5.05
C LEU A 593 -11.61 3.66 -4.60
N ILE A 594 -11.30 2.49 -4.06
CA ILE A 594 -12.31 1.54 -3.59
C ILE A 594 -13.08 2.11 -2.40
N GLU A 595 -12.37 2.76 -1.48
CA GLU A 595 -12.95 3.35 -0.27
C GLU A 595 -13.83 4.57 -0.58
N ALA A 596 -13.55 5.30 -1.65
CA ALA A 596 -14.35 6.44 -2.09
C ALA A 596 -15.68 6.05 -2.71
N ARG A 597 -15.84 4.78 -3.13
CA ARG A 597 -17.09 4.32 -3.75
C ARG A 597 -18.28 4.52 -2.84
N LEU A 598 -19.35 5.08 -3.38
CA LEU A 598 -20.61 5.36 -2.68
C LEU A 598 -20.46 6.38 -1.53
N GLN A 599 -19.28 7.00 -1.38
CA GLN A 599 -19.03 8.06 -0.38
C GLN A 599 -19.23 9.45 -0.97
N ARG A 600 -19.59 10.39 -0.11
CA ARG A 600 -19.68 11.82 -0.46
C ARG A 600 -19.16 12.67 0.71
N ALA A 601 -18.53 13.78 0.37
CA ALA A 601 -18.19 14.86 1.28
C ALA A 601 -18.63 16.18 0.65
N ASP A 602 -18.77 17.24 1.47
CA ASP A 602 -19.15 18.57 0.96
C ASP A 602 -18.09 19.15 0.01
N LEU A 603 -16.82 18.75 0.20
CA LEU A 603 -15.71 19.04 -0.69
C LEU A 603 -15.00 17.74 -1.03
N MET A 604 -15.00 17.36 -2.30
CA MET A 604 -14.22 16.27 -2.84
C MET A 604 -12.95 16.83 -3.49
N ILE A 605 -11.79 16.30 -3.13
CA ILE A 605 -10.50 16.68 -3.70
C ILE A 605 -9.94 15.44 -4.41
N LEU A 606 -9.72 15.53 -5.73
CA LEU A 606 -9.18 14.43 -6.53
C LEU A 606 -7.71 14.77 -6.81
N GLY A 607 -6.81 14.18 -6.02
CA GLY A 607 -5.39 14.52 -6.03
C GLY A 607 -4.50 13.53 -6.77
N GLY A 608 -3.40 14.04 -7.34
CA GLY A 608 -2.41 13.21 -8.04
C GLY A 608 -2.86 12.77 -9.43
N LEU A 609 -3.51 13.66 -10.20
CA LEU A 609 -3.98 13.35 -11.56
C LEU A 609 -2.83 13.32 -12.57
N ASP A 610 -1.85 12.45 -12.31
CA ASP A 610 -0.71 12.16 -13.18
C ASP A 610 -0.87 10.78 -13.84
N GLU A 611 -0.38 10.64 -15.06
CA GLU A 611 -0.45 9.38 -15.83
C GLU A 611 0.34 8.27 -15.11
N GLY A 612 -0.25 7.07 -15.07
CA GLY A 612 0.30 5.94 -14.32
C GLY A 612 0.01 5.95 -12.82
N ARG A 613 -0.51 7.06 -12.27
CA ARG A 613 -1.03 7.15 -10.90
C ARG A 613 -2.55 7.10 -10.91
N TRP A 614 -3.19 7.97 -11.67
CA TRP A 614 -4.63 7.92 -11.86
C TRP A 614 -5.00 8.07 -13.35
N PRO A 615 -5.36 6.98 -14.03
CA PRO A 615 -5.51 5.60 -13.53
C PRO A 615 -4.16 4.95 -13.22
N PRO A 616 -4.12 4.00 -12.26
CA PRO A 616 -2.89 3.26 -11.97
C PRO A 616 -2.46 2.44 -13.18
N ALA A 617 -1.14 2.31 -13.35
CA ALA A 617 -0.58 1.49 -14.41
C ALA A 617 -0.98 0.02 -14.24
N ALA A 618 -1.31 -0.63 -15.35
CA ALA A 618 -1.61 -2.07 -15.35
C ALA A 618 -0.37 -2.85 -14.90
N GLN A 619 -0.54 -3.72 -13.91
CA GLN A 619 0.55 -4.58 -13.45
C GLN A 619 0.67 -5.80 -14.38
N PRO A 620 1.89 -6.15 -14.83
CA PRO A 620 2.11 -7.35 -15.62
C PRO A 620 1.81 -8.60 -14.79
N ASP A 621 1.16 -9.56 -15.42
CA ASP A 621 0.89 -10.87 -14.82
C ASP A 621 2.06 -11.82 -15.17
N PRO A 622 2.78 -12.37 -14.16
CA PRO A 622 3.91 -13.25 -14.41
C PRO A 622 3.48 -14.64 -14.93
N TRP A 623 2.21 -15.00 -14.82
CA TRP A 623 1.68 -16.34 -15.14
C TRP A 623 0.94 -16.39 -16.47
N LEU A 624 0.16 -15.35 -16.78
CA LEU A 624 -0.75 -15.34 -17.94
C LEU A 624 -0.50 -14.13 -18.84
N ALA A 625 -0.08 -14.40 -20.07
CA ALA A 625 -0.03 -13.37 -21.11
C ALA A 625 -1.42 -12.74 -21.34
N PRO A 626 -1.50 -11.46 -21.74
CA PRO A 626 -2.78 -10.80 -22.01
C PRO A 626 -3.65 -11.52 -23.05
N GLY A 627 -3.03 -12.18 -24.05
CA GLY A 627 -3.72 -13.00 -25.04
C GLY A 627 -4.35 -14.27 -24.43
N ILE A 628 -3.61 -14.94 -23.54
CA ILE A 628 -4.08 -16.14 -22.84
C ILE A 628 -5.26 -15.79 -21.91
N ARG A 629 -5.14 -14.68 -21.17
CA ARG A 629 -6.24 -14.20 -20.32
C ARG A 629 -7.55 -13.99 -21.09
N ARG A 630 -7.45 -13.39 -22.29
CA ARG A 630 -8.62 -13.19 -23.17
C ARG A 630 -9.23 -14.50 -23.64
N LEU A 631 -8.40 -15.47 -24.06
CA LEU A 631 -8.90 -16.80 -24.48
C LEU A 631 -9.62 -17.52 -23.36
N LEU A 632 -9.19 -17.33 -22.11
CA LEU A 632 -9.84 -17.87 -20.92
C LEU A 632 -11.08 -17.05 -20.47
N GLY A 633 -11.39 -15.94 -21.09
CA GLY A 633 -12.47 -15.04 -20.64
C GLY A 633 -12.17 -14.33 -19.31
N LEU A 634 -10.90 -14.31 -18.90
CA LEU A 634 -10.48 -13.61 -17.70
C LEU A 634 -10.41 -12.08 -17.92
N PRO A 635 -10.61 -11.27 -16.87
CA PRO A 635 -10.46 -9.82 -16.95
C PRO A 635 -9.14 -9.41 -17.59
N ALA A 636 -9.14 -8.47 -18.52
CA ALA A 636 -7.93 -7.86 -19.01
C ALA A 636 -7.23 -7.07 -17.89
N ALA A 637 -5.91 -6.90 -18.00
CA ALA A 637 -5.15 -6.06 -17.05
C ALA A 637 -5.69 -4.61 -17.03
N ASP A 638 -6.21 -4.15 -18.18
CA ASP A 638 -6.74 -2.79 -18.35
C ASP A 638 -8.10 -2.57 -17.68
N ARG A 639 -8.81 -3.62 -17.23
CA ARG A 639 -10.10 -3.47 -16.53
C ARG A 639 -9.99 -2.61 -15.28
N GLN A 640 -8.84 -2.65 -14.59
CA GLN A 640 -8.61 -1.78 -13.44
C GLN A 640 -8.62 -0.30 -13.80
N GLN A 641 -8.19 0.06 -15.01
CA GLN A 641 -8.27 1.43 -15.51
C GLN A 641 -9.72 1.87 -15.69
N GLY A 642 -10.58 0.98 -16.22
CA GLY A 642 -12.03 1.24 -16.34
C GLY A 642 -12.70 1.43 -14.97
N LEU A 643 -12.33 0.62 -13.98
CA LEU A 643 -12.83 0.78 -12.61
C LEU A 643 -12.32 2.09 -11.98
N ALA A 644 -11.06 2.46 -12.19
CA ALA A 644 -10.51 3.73 -11.73
C ALA A 644 -11.18 4.94 -12.41
N ALA A 645 -11.55 4.81 -13.69
CA ALA A 645 -12.33 5.81 -14.40
C ALA A 645 -13.78 5.92 -13.87
N HIS A 646 -14.40 4.81 -13.50
CA HIS A 646 -15.69 4.79 -12.82
C HIS A 646 -15.64 5.50 -11.46
N ASP A 647 -14.61 5.21 -10.66
CA ASP A 647 -14.41 5.83 -9.36
C ASP A 647 -14.15 7.35 -9.49
N PHE A 648 -13.38 7.74 -10.52
CA PHE A 648 -13.18 9.16 -10.88
C PHE A 648 -14.50 9.83 -11.29
N ALA A 649 -15.28 9.23 -12.18
CA ALA A 649 -16.57 9.76 -12.58
C ALA A 649 -17.51 9.92 -11.38
N GLY A 650 -17.57 8.92 -10.53
CA GLY A 650 -18.34 8.97 -9.29
C GLY A 650 -17.90 10.10 -8.35
N ALA A 651 -16.61 10.32 -8.15
CA ALA A 651 -16.09 11.39 -7.29
C ALA A 651 -16.26 12.79 -7.93
N LEU A 652 -16.03 12.91 -9.25
CA LEU A 652 -16.19 14.17 -10.00
C LEU A 652 -17.66 14.63 -10.06
N ALA A 653 -18.60 13.70 -9.90
CA ALA A 653 -20.03 14.00 -9.90
C ALA A 653 -20.54 14.72 -8.64
N ALA A 654 -19.70 14.92 -7.63
CA ALA A 654 -20.05 15.64 -6.41
C ALA A 654 -20.32 17.14 -6.67
N ARG A 655 -21.03 17.78 -5.74
CA ARG A 655 -21.45 19.19 -5.85
C ARG A 655 -20.24 20.15 -5.91
N ARG A 656 -19.21 19.93 -5.07
CA ARG A 656 -17.98 20.72 -5.07
C ARG A 656 -16.78 19.80 -5.20
N VAL A 657 -16.00 20.03 -6.23
CA VAL A 657 -14.83 19.20 -6.55
C VAL A 657 -13.63 20.09 -6.85
N VAL A 658 -12.49 19.71 -6.31
CA VAL A 658 -11.20 20.27 -6.70
C VAL A 658 -10.34 19.15 -7.26
N VAL A 659 -9.86 19.32 -8.49
CA VAL A 659 -8.93 18.37 -9.12
C VAL A 659 -7.52 18.95 -9.05
N THR A 660 -6.53 18.13 -8.67
CA THR A 660 -5.15 18.61 -8.53
C THR A 660 -4.15 17.67 -9.19
N ARG A 661 -3.03 18.25 -9.63
CA ARG A 661 -1.85 17.55 -10.11
C ARG A 661 -0.59 18.37 -9.90
N ALA A 662 0.56 17.72 -9.99
CA ALA A 662 1.87 18.34 -9.97
C ALA A 662 2.50 18.38 -11.38
N GLU A 663 3.34 19.38 -11.67
CA GLU A 663 4.16 19.42 -12.88
C GLU A 663 5.42 18.53 -12.75
N ARG A 664 5.89 18.34 -11.52
CA ARG A 664 7.06 17.50 -11.21
C ARG A 664 6.77 16.60 -10.01
N SER A 665 7.28 15.38 -10.07
CA SER A 665 7.20 14.42 -8.99
C SER A 665 8.55 13.75 -8.76
N GLY A 666 9.01 13.75 -7.51
CA GLY A 666 10.34 13.23 -7.17
C GLY A 666 11.50 13.95 -7.88
N GLY A 667 11.27 15.17 -8.37
CA GLY A 667 12.23 15.95 -9.17
C GLY A 667 12.08 15.80 -10.69
N ASP A 668 11.39 14.78 -11.18
CA ASP A 668 11.18 14.52 -12.60
C ASP A 668 9.89 15.17 -13.12
N PRO A 669 9.80 15.54 -14.42
CA PRO A 669 8.57 16.02 -15.03
C PRO A 669 7.45 14.97 -14.91
N ALA A 670 6.26 15.39 -14.46
CA ALA A 670 5.08 14.55 -14.38
C ALA A 670 4.19 14.74 -15.60
N VAL A 671 3.68 13.64 -16.17
CA VAL A 671 2.77 13.67 -17.31
C VAL A 671 1.34 13.78 -16.79
N ALA A 672 0.57 14.72 -17.32
CA ALA A 672 -0.84 14.87 -16.93
C ALA A 672 -1.63 13.59 -17.27
N SER A 673 -2.47 13.16 -16.33
CA SER A 673 -3.38 12.04 -16.53
C SER A 673 -4.30 12.27 -17.74
N ARG A 674 -4.58 11.20 -18.48
CA ARG A 674 -5.61 11.22 -19.54
C ARG A 674 -6.97 11.70 -19.02
N LEU A 675 -7.30 11.45 -17.76
CA LEU A 675 -8.52 11.94 -17.13
C LEU A 675 -8.51 13.45 -16.94
N TRP A 676 -7.37 14.00 -16.52
CA TRP A 676 -7.16 15.44 -16.45
C TRP A 676 -7.26 16.11 -17.83
N LEU A 677 -6.58 15.54 -18.84
CA LEU A 677 -6.56 16.11 -20.18
C LEU A 677 -7.96 16.16 -20.82
N ARG A 678 -8.74 15.08 -20.68
CA ARG A 678 -10.12 15.02 -21.17
C ARG A 678 -11.00 16.04 -20.45
N LEU A 679 -10.90 16.12 -19.11
CA LEU A 679 -11.65 17.08 -18.31
C LEU A 679 -11.33 18.53 -18.70
N ALA A 680 -10.04 18.87 -18.79
CA ALA A 680 -9.60 20.21 -19.14
C ALA A 680 -10.04 20.62 -20.56
N ALA A 681 -10.00 19.67 -21.51
CA ALA A 681 -10.42 19.91 -22.89
C ALA A 681 -11.92 20.15 -23.01
N LEU A 682 -12.75 19.30 -22.37
CA LEU A 682 -14.22 19.41 -22.47
C LEU A 682 -14.78 20.57 -21.65
N ALA A 683 -14.12 20.93 -20.53
CA ALA A 683 -14.51 22.07 -19.69
C ALA A 683 -13.93 23.41 -20.13
N GLU A 684 -13.19 23.45 -21.26
CA GLU A 684 -12.47 24.67 -21.75
C GLU A 684 -11.61 25.35 -20.68
N GLY A 685 -11.03 24.55 -19.78
CA GLY A 685 -10.28 24.99 -18.60
C GLY A 685 -11.11 24.94 -17.31
N LEU A 686 -10.42 25.00 -16.19
CA LEU A 686 -11.02 24.98 -14.86
C LEU A 686 -10.56 26.19 -14.05
N PRO A 687 -11.45 26.86 -13.30
CA PRO A 687 -11.05 27.94 -12.43
C PRO A 687 -10.15 27.42 -11.29
N GLU A 688 -9.13 28.20 -10.93
CA GLU A 688 -8.31 27.88 -9.76
C GLU A 688 -9.11 28.09 -8.46
N PRO A 689 -9.07 27.16 -7.50
CA PRO A 689 -9.71 27.38 -6.21
C PRO A 689 -9.03 28.54 -5.46
N ALA A 690 -9.83 29.40 -4.85
CA ALA A 690 -9.37 30.59 -4.14
C ALA A 690 -9.98 30.67 -2.73
N PRO A 691 -9.50 29.86 -1.76
CA PRO A 691 -9.97 29.92 -0.38
C PRO A 691 -9.71 31.31 0.21
N GLY A 692 -10.75 31.93 0.81
CA GLY A 692 -10.67 33.31 1.31
C GLY A 692 -10.37 34.36 0.24
N GLY A 693 -10.60 34.09 -1.05
CA GLY A 693 -10.34 34.99 -2.17
C GLY A 693 -8.87 35.01 -2.63
N VAL A 694 -8.00 34.21 -2.09
CA VAL A 694 -6.59 34.10 -2.50
C VAL A 694 -6.38 32.80 -3.32
N PRO A 695 -5.74 32.87 -4.50
CA PRO A 695 -5.45 31.68 -5.29
C PRO A 695 -4.71 30.62 -4.48
N LEU A 696 -5.15 29.37 -4.58
CA LEU A 696 -4.63 28.27 -3.75
C LEU A 696 -3.12 28.03 -3.91
N LYS A 697 -2.61 28.16 -5.14
CA LYS A 697 -1.16 28.03 -5.42
C LYS A 697 -0.36 29.10 -4.70
N ALA A 698 -0.87 30.33 -4.69
CA ALA A 698 -0.23 31.45 -3.97
C ALA A 698 -0.23 31.23 -2.45
N LEU A 699 -1.30 30.64 -1.90
CA LEU A 699 -1.36 30.28 -0.48
C LEU A 699 -0.35 29.16 -0.16
N ALA A 700 -0.32 28.11 -0.97
CA ALA A 700 0.60 26.98 -0.80
C ALA A 700 2.07 27.44 -0.86
N ALA A 701 2.41 28.27 -1.84
CA ALA A 701 3.77 28.80 -1.99
C ALA A 701 4.20 29.70 -0.83
N ARG A 702 3.25 30.37 -0.15
CA ARG A 702 3.55 31.27 0.97
C ARG A 702 3.60 30.58 2.33
N LEU A 703 3.13 29.35 2.43
CA LEU A 703 2.98 28.66 3.72
C LEU A 703 4.30 28.52 4.49
N ASP A 704 5.40 28.27 3.79
CA ASP A 704 6.73 28.07 4.37
C ASP A 704 7.67 29.28 4.20
N VAL A 705 7.14 30.41 3.67
CA VAL A 705 7.92 31.62 3.55
C VAL A 705 7.96 32.34 4.91
N PRO A 706 9.14 32.57 5.50
CA PRO A 706 9.26 33.31 6.76
C PRO A 706 8.71 34.71 6.62
N PRO A 707 8.06 35.27 7.67
CA PRO A 707 7.57 36.63 7.66
C PRO A 707 8.76 37.62 7.61
N GLY A 708 8.71 38.59 6.71
CA GLY A 708 9.71 39.67 6.56
C GLY A 708 10.72 39.40 5.44
N ASP A 709 11.53 40.42 5.18
CA ASP A 709 12.57 40.35 4.17
C ASP A 709 13.70 39.39 4.57
N PRO A 710 14.16 38.51 3.68
CA PRO A 710 15.26 37.62 3.96
C PRO A 710 16.53 38.44 4.24
N ARG A 711 17.08 38.27 5.44
CA ARG A 711 18.35 38.91 5.81
C ARG A 711 19.46 37.89 5.62
N PRO A 712 20.54 38.22 4.90
CA PRO A 712 21.70 37.37 4.82
C PRO A 712 22.23 37.06 6.23
N ALA A 713 22.48 35.80 6.54
CA ALA A 713 23.14 35.44 7.80
C ALA A 713 24.51 36.08 7.84
N PRO A 714 24.89 36.82 8.92
CA PRO A 714 26.23 37.36 9.04
C PRO A 714 27.26 36.24 9.01
N ARG A 715 28.40 36.48 8.36
CA ARG A 715 29.53 35.55 8.46
C ARG A 715 29.90 35.32 9.92
N PRO A 716 30.04 34.06 10.36
CA PRO A 716 30.49 33.80 11.71
C PRO A 716 31.85 34.45 11.95
N ARG A 717 31.98 35.18 13.06
CA ARG A 717 33.22 35.84 13.48
C ARG A 717 33.56 35.43 14.93
N PRO A 718 33.93 34.17 15.16
CA PRO A 718 34.24 33.71 16.51
C PRO A 718 35.46 34.50 17.06
N ALA A 719 35.32 34.93 18.27
CA ALA A 719 36.38 35.67 18.99
C ALA A 719 36.62 34.98 20.35
N PRO A 720 37.24 33.78 20.38
CA PRO A 720 37.44 33.04 21.60
C PRO A 720 38.41 33.81 22.54
N PRO A 721 38.22 33.70 23.86
CA PRO A 721 39.14 34.30 24.85
C PRO A 721 40.57 33.85 24.60
N ALA A 722 41.55 34.72 24.95
CA ALA A 722 42.95 34.39 24.72
C ALA A 722 43.43 33.14 25.47
N ALA A 723 42.79 32.82 26.60
CA ALA A 723 43.08 31.62 27.39
C ALA A 723 42.74 30.34 26.66
N ASP A 724 41.73 30.36 25.78
CA ASP A 724 41.23 29.17 25.04
C ASP A 724 41.95 29.03 23.69
N ARG A 725 42.82 29.98 23.32
CA ARG A 725 43.57 29.92 22.07
C ARG A 725 44.75 28.95 22.15
N PRO A 726 45.04 28.18 21.09
CA PRO A 726 46.17 27.27 21.10
C PRO A 726 47.48 28.04 21.23
N ARG A 727 48.34 27.58 22.17
CA ARG A 727 49.68 28.16 22.39
C ARG A 727 50.74 27.67 21.41
N ARG A 728 50.44 26.53 20.72
CA ARG A 728 51.30 25.93 19.68
C ARG A 728 50.44 25.64 18.46
N ILE A 729 50.93 25.99 17.31
CA ILE A 729 50.25 25.85 16.02
C ILE A 729 51.22 25.15 15.08
N SER A 730 50.76 24.12 14.32
CA SER A 730 51.56 23.49 13.29
C SER A 730 51.76 24.44 12.09
N VAL A 731 52.82 24.25 11.32
CA VAL A 731 53.10 25.06 10.11
C VAL A 731 51.88 25.02 9.13
N THR A 732 51.32 23.87 8.92
CA THR A 732 50.12 23.70 8.07
C THR A 732 48.86 24.39 8.63
N ALA A 733 48.78 24.50 9.96
CA ALA A 733 47.67 25.21 10.60
C ALA A 733 47.80 26.74 10.50
N VAL A 734 49.07 27.26 10.39
CA VAL A 734 49.31 28.69 10.09
C VAL A 734 48.76 29.04 8.71
N ASP A 735 49.02 28.25 7.70
CA ASP A 735 48.44 28.47 6.35
C ASP A 735 46.91 28.48 6.37
N ARG A 736 46.30 27.55 7.12
CA ARG A 736 44.85 27.52 7.30
C ARG A 736 44.33 28.76 8.02
N LEU A 737 45.02 29.22 9.08
CA LEU A 737 44.66 30.45 9.80
C LEU A 737 44.69 31.65 8.87
N ALA A 738 45.71 31.73 8.00
CA ALA A 738 45.87 32.85 7.08
C ALA A 738 44.81 32.83 5.96
N ARG A 739 44.44 31.69 5.44
CA ARG A 739 43.47 31.55 4.32
C ARG A 739 42.01 31.52 4.77
N ASP A 740 41.73 30.79 5.84
CA ASP A 740 40.38 30.60 6.40
C ASP A 740 40.44 30.49 7.94
N PRO A 741 40.39 31.66 8.65
CA PRO A 741 40.40 31.70 10.10
C PRO A 741 39.24 30.92 10.76
N TYR A 742 38.10 30.82 10.09
CA TYR A 742 36.96 30.04 10.59
C TYR A 742 37.23 28.53 10.53
N ALA A 743 37.79 28.03 9.44
CA ALA A 743 38.19 26.64 9.33
C ALA A 743 39.32 26.29 10.35
N PHE A 744 40.22 27.22 10.65
CA PHE A 744 41.17 27.08 11.74
C PHE A 744 40.47 26.96 13.09
N TYR A 745 39.55 27.87 13.41
CA TYR A 745 38.77 27.84 14.63
C TYR A 745 38.04 26.50 14.79
N ALA A 746 37.31 26.10 13.75
CA ALA A 746 36.57 24.84 13.76
C ALA A 746 37.47 23.62 14.00
N SER A 747 38.58 23.52 13.28
CA SER A 747 39.42 22.33 13.33
C SER A 747 40.40 22.31 14.51
N GLN A 748 41.01 23.45 14.87
CA GLN A 748 42.08 23.49 15.87
C GLN A 748 41.57 23.84 17.27
N MET A 749 40.45 24.55 17.38
CA MET A 749 39.89 24.96 18.67
C MET A 749 38.66 24.13 19.06
N LEU A 750 37.74 23.91 18.15
CA LEU A 750 36.56 23.07 18.38
C LEU A 750 36.82 21.57 18.15
N GLY A 751 37.97 21.20 17.53
CA GLY A 751 38.30 19.81 17.21
C GLY A 751 37.37 19.18 16.20
N LEU A 752 36.67 20.01 15.39
CA LEU A 752 35.72 19.50 14.36
C LEU A 752 36.49 18.93 13.18
N SER A 753 36.09 17.75 12.77
CA SER A 753 36.57 17.09 11.55
C SER A 753 35.39 16.47 10.82
N PRO A 754 35.44 16.40 9.48
CA PRO A 754 34.41 15.64 8.74
C PRO A 754 34.33 14.20 9.24
N LEU A 755 33.13 13.70 9.45
CA LEU A 755 32.95 12.29 9.76
C LEU A 755 33.14 11.47 8.48
N ALA A 756 33.91 10.39 8.57
CA ALA A 756 33.98 9.41 7.50
C ALA A 756 32.61 8.69 7.34
N PRO A 757 32.25 8.21 6.15
CA PRO A 757 31.06 7.38 6.01
C PRO A 757 31.20 6.11 6.85
N LEU A 758 30.07 5.55 7.29
CA LEU A 758 30.04 4.20 7.87
C LEU A 758 30.59 3.22 6.82
N SER A 759 31.33 2.22 7.25
CA SER A 759 31.96 1.23 6.36
C SER A 759 32.92 1.85 5.33
N ALA A 760 33.63 2.92 5.70
CA ALA A 760 34.62 3.54 4.83
C ALA A 760 35.68 2.53 4.38
N LEU A 761 35.84 2.42 3.06
CA LEU A 761 36.92 1.59 2.52
C LEU A 761 38.30 2.20 2.84
N PRO A 762 39.33 1.38 3.05
CA PRO A 762 40.70 1.86 3.25
C PRO A 762 41.16 2.69 2.04
N ASP A 763 41.34 3.99 2.23
CA ASP A 763 41.89 4.88 1.22
C ASP A 763 43.44 4.79 1.15
N PRO A 764 44.11 5.35 0.13
CA PRO A 764 45.54 5.35 0.01
C PRO A 764 46.27 6.01 1.20
N ARG A 765 45.66 7.02 1.82
CA ARG A 765 46.18 7.72 2.99
C ARG A 765 46.17 6.81 4.22
N TRP A 766 45.06 6.13 4.45
CA TRP A 766 44.94 5.12 5.53
C TRP A 766 45.97 4.01 5.33
N ARG A 767 46.11 3.46 4.10
CA ARG A 767 47.12 2.43 3.77
C ARG A 767 48.54 2.93 4.08
N GLY A 768 48.88 4.15 3.63
CA GLY A 768 50.17 4.74 3.91
C GLY A 768 50.46 4.87 5.41
N THR A 769 49.49 5.35 6.18
CA THR A 769 49.62 5.47 7.67
C THR A 769 49.84 4.10 8.31
N ARG A 770 49.13 3.07 7.85
CA ARG A 770 49.24 1.71 8.37
C ARG A 770 50.58 1.07 8.03
N VAL A 771 51.06 1.26 6.80
CA VAL A 771 52.41 0.79 6.40
C VAL A 771 53.49 1.45 7.24
N HIS A 772 53.42 2.76 7.50
CA HIS A 772 54.34 3.46 8.37
C HIS A 772 54.34 2.92 9.81
N ALA A 773 53.14 2.64 10.36
CA ALA A 773 53.02 2.06 11.67
C ALA A 773 53.65 0.66 11.76
N LEU A 774 53.41 -0.21 10.75
CA LEU A 774 54.05 -1.53 10.66
C LEU A 774 55.60 -1.43 10.64
N PHE A 775 56.16 -0.53 9.84
CA PHE A 775 57.62 -0.35 9.81
C PHE A 775 58.17 0.24 11.13
N GLU A 776 57.43 1.15 11.75
CA GLU A 776 57.82 1.72 13.06
C GLU A 776 57.83 0.66 14.13
N ASN A 777 56.81 -0.22 14.22
CA ASN A 777 56.78 -1.33 15.16
C ASN A 777 57.91 -2.34 14.90
N TRP A 778 58.14 -2.69 13.64
CA TRP A 778 59.23 -3.57 13.23
C TRP A 778 60.57 -3.02 13.67
N VAL A 779 60.85 -1.73 13.47
CA VAL A 779 62.10 -1.09 13.90
C VAL A 779 62.22 -1.09 15.41
N ARG A 780 61.16 -0.80 16.15
CA ARG A 780 61.14 -0.88 17.62
C ARG A 780 61.42 -2.29 18.16
N ALA A 781 60.96 -3.32 17.45
CA ALA A 781 61.16 -4.72 17.76
C ALA A 781 62.58 -5.24 17.35
N GLY A 782 63.49 -4.35 16.95
CA GLY A 782 64.88 -4.68 16.64
C GLY A 782 65.17 -4.97 15.17
N ALA A 783 64.22 -4.67 14.25
CA ALA A 783 64.35 -4.75 12.79
C ALA A 783 64.84 -6.13 12.26
N THR A 784 64.47 -7.22 12.98
CA THR A 784 64.78 -8.61 12.56
C THR A 784 63.72 -9.15 11.61
N ARG A 785 64.05 -10.21 10.87
CA ARG A 785 63.13 -10.93 10.00
C ARG A 785 62.00 -11.57 10.78
N GLU A 786 62.32 -12.19 11.91
CA GLU A 786 61.31 -12.79 12.79
C GLU A 786 60.32 -11.76 13.32
N ALA A 787 60.80 -10.54 13.70
CA ALA A 787 59.96 -9.45 14.15
C ALA A 787 59.06 -8.94 13.03
N PHE A 788 59.53 -8.92 11.77
CA PHE A 788 58.71 -8.55 10.61
C PHE A 788 57.60 -9.60 10.31
N GLU A 789 57.96 -10.87 10.33
CA GLU A 789 57.04 -11.98 10.12
C GLU A 789 55.98 -12.06 11.24
N ALA A 790 56.38 -11.78 12.50
CA ALA A 790 55.42 -11.69 13.62
C ALA A 790 54.46 -10.52 13.45
N GLU A 791 54.92 -9.34 13.03
CA GLU A 791 54.09 -8.17 12.78
C GLU A 791 53.15 -8.39 11.60
N GLN A 792 53.62 -9.05 10.52
CA GLN A 792 52.77 -9.49 9.42
C GLN A 792 51.67 -10.47 9.85
N ALA A 793 52.01 -11.42 10.73
CA ALA A 793 51.05 -12.41 11.24
C ALA A 793 49.98 -11.75 12.14
N ALA A 794 50.41 -10.80 13.00
CA ALA A 794 49.49 -10.05 13.88
C ALA A 794 48.43 -9.24 13.10
N HIS A 795 48.77 -8.81 11.89
CA HIS A 795 47.89 -8.06 11.00
C HIS A 795 47.32 -8.93 9.85
N ALA A 796 47.42 -10.26 9.91
CA ALA A 796 46.89 -11.20 8.95
C ALA A 796 45.33 -11.15 8.98
N GLY A 797 44.70 -10.57 7.97
CA GLY A 797 43.24 -10.36 7.89
C GLY A 797 42.83 -8.89 7.75
N GLU A 798 43.77 -7.94 7.93
CA GLU A 798 43.51 -6.55 7.61
C GLU A 798 43.53 -6.32 6.06
N PRO A 799 42.63 -5.48 5.52
CA PRO A 799 42.57 -5.17 4.07
C PRO A 799 43.88 -4.57 3.48
N ALA A 800 44.82 -4.18 4.35
CA ALA A 800 46.12 -3.67 3.94
C ALA A 800 47.11 -4.73 3.40
N ARG A 801 46.87 -6.02 3.67
CA ARG A 801 47.79 -7.11 3.31
C ARG A 801 47.99 -7.27 1.78
N ASP A 802 46.89 -7.10 1.00
CA ASP A 802 46.99 -7.20 -0.46
C ASP A 802 47.84 -6.10 -1.11
N GLY A 803 48.10 -5.01 -0.39
CA GLY A 803 48.99 -3.93 -0.81
C GLY A 803 50.46 -4.11 -0.43
N LEU A 804 50.77 -4.99 0.57
CA LEU A 804 52.13 -5.30 0.99
C LEU A 804 52.76 -6.50 0.27
N ALA A 805 51.90 -7.34 -0.36
CA ALA A 805 52.32 -8.49 -1.16
C ALA A 805 52.65 -8.13 -2.63
N ARG A 806 52.44 -6.90 -3.03
CA ARG A 806 52.84 -6.31 -4.32
C ARG A 806 53.92 -5.29 -4.10
#